data_0b565808fe0990a0fccc980b169381da
#
_entry.id   0b565808fe0990a0fccc980b169381da
#
_cell.length_a   1.000
_cell.length_b   1.000
_cell.length_c   1.000
_cell.angle_alpha   90.00
_cell.angle_beta   90.00
_cell.angle_gamma   90.00
#
_symmetry.space_group_name_H-M   'P 1'
#
loop_
_entity.id
_entity.type
_entity.pdbx_description
1 polymer ?
#
loop_
_entity_poly.entity_id
_entity_poly.type
_entity_poly.pdbx_seq_one_letter_code
_entity_poly.pdbx_strand_id
1 'polypeptide(L)'
;MLTKNIQDSIRNSYQNLQNQLENFIPRRAQNFLVAEMAKTLCGTYHKSTRMLVAEAGTGIGKSLSYLMAVIPVAVVNKRKVVISTATVALQEQLLNKDLPLYRRISDQNFSFILAKGRQRYCCSERLAAACGIDDGQIALFESKPKPHETELLAELHTALSQGKWDGDRDGWPSPISDELWSVIVSDKHSCNGSFSAHRHCPFQKARSELDKADVIIANHSLVMADADLGGGVILPAPEETIYVFDEAHHLPTVAREHASAAATLKGAASWLEKLNQSLSKFTALGDEKRAERFAEEARAAIQYLIPTLNQLPKQFVAEQFVEGIYRFEHGELPQWLADESQALSKSSQKAMQSVSKVADLIAEKVKEGELATRIAEPALGELGFYVQRLENLTQVWQLMAKPNKDKGAPLARWLEVSPEREGDYLVSVSPLEIGWQLDQQLWSRCVGAILVSATLRALNSFSFFCRQAGISDKAEDGVQFLALASPFDYPTQGELLIPKMEMEPQAEGYTAYLAKKVLCYLQADKANLVLFASYWQMREVAESLKVEFTKRGWALQVQGEKSRSEILNKHKKLIEKQKTSILFGTGSFSEGLDLPGELLENLIITKIPFAVPTSPVEQAHAEYIQELGGNPFMQITVPEASKKLIQSVGRLLRKERDSGRVVILDRRVVSKRYGKALLDALPPFKRTIEY
;
A
#
# COMPACT_ATOMS: atom_id res chain seq x y z
N MET A 1 26.71 -18.57 -10.93
CA MET A 1 27.73 -18.40 -9.88
C MET A 1 28.15 -16.95 -9.78
N LEU A 2 28.51 -16.51 -8.60
CA LEU A 2 29.00 -15.14 -8.36
C LEU A 2 30.34 -14.95 -9.07
N THR A 3 30.32 -14.24 -10.21
CA THR A 3 31.51 -14.05 -11.06
C THR A 3 32.48 -13.04 -10.44
N LYS A 4 33.78 -13.11 -10.85
CA LYS A 4 34.79 -12.18 -10.38
C LYS A 4 34.41 -10.73 -10.72
N ASN A 5 33.87 -10.49 -11.90
CA ASN A 5 33.41 -9.14 -12.32
C ASN A 5 32.36 -8.54 -11.37
N ILE A 6 31.36 -9.33 -10.95
CA ILE A 6 30.33 -8.86 -9.98
C ILE A 6 30.98 -8.59 -8.63
N GLN A 7 31.89 -9.46 -8.15
CA GLN A 7 32.58 -9.25 -6.88
C GLN A 7 33.43 -7.97 -6.90
N ASP A 8 34.19 -7.76 -7.98
CA ASP A 8 35.04 -6.59 -8.12
C ASP A 8 34.22 -5.30 -8.22
N SER A 9 33.12 -5.31 -8.96
CA SER A 9 32.21 -4.17 -9.03
C SER A 9 31.60 -3.80 -7.64
N ILE A 10 31.16 -4.81 -6.87
CA ILE A 10 30.65 -4.59 -5.51
C ILE A 10 31.74 -3.99 -4.61
N ARG A 11 32.97 -4.54 -4.67
CA ARG A 11 34.10 -4.04 -3.86
C ARG A 11 34.49 -2.63 -4.23
N ASN A 12 34.60 -2.33 -5.53
CA ASN A 12 34.93 -1.00 -6.03
C ASN A 12 33.89 0.02 -5.59
N SER A 13 32.59 -0.28 -5.75
CA SER A 13 31.51 0.59 -5.28
C SER A 13 31.61 0.87 -3.79
N TYR A 14 31.94 -0.13 -2.98
CA TYR A 14 32.11 0.04 -1.55
C TYR A 14 33.34 0.87 -1.18
N GLN A 15 34.47 0.68 -1.85
CA GLN A 15 35.67 1.50 -1.67
C GLN A 15 35.42 2.96 -2.09
N ASN A 16 34.75 3.16 -3.21
CA ASN A 16 34.38 4.50 -3.67
C ASN A 16 33.45 5.20 -2.66
N LEU A 17 32.50 4.46 -2.06
CA LEU A 17 31.63 4.99 -1.00
C LEU A 17 32.45 5.46 0.21
N GLN A 18 33.42 4.67 0.65
CA GLN A 18 34.32 5.05 1.75
C GLN A 18 35.11 6.31 1.46
N ASN A 19 35.55 6.47 0.21
CA ASN A 19 36.36 7.61 -0.21
C ASN A 19 35.53 8.90 -0.38
N GLN A 20 34.25 8.79 -0.72
CA GLN A 20 33.38 9.94 -0.99
C GLN A 20 32.62 10.47 0.21
N LEU A 21 32.40 9.67 1.24
CA LEU A 21 31.66 10.06 2.45
C LEU A 21 32.63 10.20 3.63
N GLU A 22 32.98 11.42 4.01
CA GLU A 22 33.94 11.75 5.09
C GLU A 22 33.61 11.08 6.46
N ASN A 23 32.34 10.78 6.70
CA ASN A 23 31.89 10.14 7.95
C ASN A 23 31.30 8.74 7.74
N PHE A 24 31.70 8.03 6.68
CA PHE A 24 31.20 6.68 6.44
C PHE A 24 31.82 5.69 7.42
N ILE A 25 30.99 5.07 8.22
CA ILE A 25 31.40 4.00 9.14
C ILE A 25 31.06 2.64 8.50
N PRO A 26 32.08 1.82 8.18
CA PRO A 26 31.88 0.49 7.62
C PRO A 26 31.10 -0.40 8.60
N ARG A 27 30.01 -1.00 8.14
CA ARG A 27 29.17 -1.89 8.95
C ARG A 27 29.28 -3.33 8.44
N ARG A 28 29.76 -4.24 9.30
CA ARG A 28 29.87 -5.67 8.95
C ARG A 28 28.53 -6.26 8.51
N ALA A 29 27.46 -5.89 9.19
CA ALA A 29 26.10 -6.35 8.84
C ALA A 29 25.67 -5.91 7.45
N GLN A 30 26.01 -4.68 7.01
CA GLN A 30 25.75 -4.18 5.66
C GLN A 30 26.50 -5.00 4.61
N ASN A 31 27.80 -5.21 4.81
CA ASN A 31 28.63 -5.99 3.89
C ASN A 31 28.15 -7.44 3.77
N PHE A 32 27.73 -8.03 4.89
CA PHE A 32 27.20 -9.38 4.91
C PHE A 32 25.87 -9.44 4.14
N LEU A 33 24.98 -8.46 4.34
CA LEU A 33 23.71 -8.36 3.60
C LEU A 33 23.93 -8.25 2.08
N VAL A 34 24.85 -7.38 1.64
CA VAL A 34 25.23 -7.25 0.22
C VAL A 34 25.72 -8.58 -0.35
N ALA A 35 26.62 -9.26 0.37
CA ALA A 35 27.19 -10.52 -0.06
C ALA A 35 26.12 -11.61 -0.20
N GLU A 36 25.22 -11.75 0.77
CA GLU A 36 24.16 -12.75 0.76
C GLU A 36 23.12 -12.49 -0.34
N MET A 37 22.75 -11.23 -0.58
CA MET A 37 21.89 -10.85 -1.70
C MET A 37 22.52 -11.23 -3.05
N ALA A 38 23.79 -10.88 -3.26
CA ALA A 38 24.50 -11.19 -4.50
C ALA A 38 24.69 -12.69 -4.73
N LYS A 39 25.04 -13.46 -3.70
CA LYS A 39 25.16 -14.92 -3.77
C LYS A 39 23.82 -15.58 -4.12
N THR A 40 22.74 -15.16 -3.49
CA THR A 40 21.40 -15.68 -3.73
C THR A 40 20.98 -15.44 -5.18
N LEU A 41 21.07 -14.21 -5.66
CA LEU A 41 20.71 -13.85 -7.04
C LEU A 41 21.59 -14.53 -8.09
N CYS A 42 22.83 -14.81 -7.77
CA CYS A 42 23.73 -15.57 -8.65
C CYS A 42 23.50 -17.08 -8.61
N GLY A 43 22.53 -17.58 -7.84
CA GLY A 43 22.22 -19.02 -7.74
C GLY A 43 23.29 -19.82 -7.03
N THR A 44 24.01 -19.23 -6.06
CA THR A 44 25.04 -19.92 -5.28
C THR A 44 24.46 -20.98 -4.36
N TYR A 45 23.30 -20.69 -3.76
CA TYR A 45 22.61 -21.58 -2.83
C TYR A 45 21.63 -22.50 -3.54
N HIS A 46 20.85 -21.96 -4.47
CA HIS A 46 19.91 -22.74 -5.28
C HIS A 46 19.87 -22.20 -6.71
N LYS A 47 19.81 -23.08 -7.72
CA LYS A 47 19.92 -22.66 -9.13
C LYS A 47 18.66 -22.01 -9.67
N SER A 48 17.49 -22.51 -9.31
CA SER A 48 16.18 -22.02 -9.76
C SER A 48 15.57 -21.02 -8.78
N THR A 49 15.58 -21.33 -7.49
CA THR A 49 15.04 -20.42 -6.45
C THR A 49 16.11 -19.42 -6.04
N ARG A 50 15.98 -18.17 -6.51
CA ARG A 50 16.93 -17.08 -6.23
C ARG A 50 16.24 -16.03 -5.37
N MET A 51 15.78 -16.45 -4.20
CA MET A 51 14.99 -15.61 -3.29
C MET A 51 15.69 -15.50 -1.93
N LEU A 52 15.77 -14.24 -1.44
CA LEU A 52 16.24 -13.92 -0.10
C LEU A 52 15.17 -13.13 0.65
N VAL A 53 14.80 -13.61 1.82
CA VAL A 53 13.95 -12.91 2.79
C VAL A 53 14.85 -12.41 3.91
N ALA A 54 15.09 -11.10 3.96
CA ALA A 54 16.04 -10.48 4.86
C ALA A 54 15.37 -9.50 5.84
N GLU A 55 15.41 -9.82 7.13
CA GLU A 55 15.14 -8.84 8.16
C GLU A 55 16.43 -8.08 8.47
N ALA A 56 16.45 -6.81 8.16
CA ALA A 56 17.58 -5.93 8.39
C ALA A 56 17.14 -4.74 9.24
N GLY A 57 17.59 -4.69 10.48
CA GLY A 57 17.20 -3.66 11.45
C GLY A 57 17.49 -2.25 10.97
N THR A 58 16.87 -1.26 11.62
CA THR A 58 17.12 0.16 11.33
C THR A 58 18.61 0.48 11.47
N GLY A 59 19.12 1.37 10.62
CA GLY A 59 20.51 1.81 10.66
C GLY A 59 21.51 0.94 9.90
N ILE A 60 21.15 -0.24 9.36
CA ILE A 60 22.04 -1.09 8.57
C ILE A 60 22.38 -0.45 7.20
N GLY A 61 21.46 0.33 6.64
CA GLY A 61 21.60 0.90 5.30
C GLY A 61 21.05 -0.01 4.21
N LYS A 62 19.82 -0.50 4.41
CA LYS A 62 19.11 -1.42 3.49
C LYS A 62 19.16 -0.98 2.02
N SER A 63 18.75 0.28 1.76
CA SER A 63 18.64 0.80 0.38
C SER A 63 19.94 0.67 -0.38
N LEU A 64 21.03 1.14 0.19
CA LEU A 64 22.34 1.04 -0.43
C LEU A 64 22.82 -0.41 -0.55
N SER A 65 22.47 -1.27 0.42
CA SER A 65 22.84 -2.70 0.37
C SER A 65 22.24 -3.41 -0.84
N TYR A 66 20.94 -3.26 -1.08
CA TYR A 66 20.34 -3.92 -2.23
C TYR A 66 20.76 -3.29 -3.56
N LEU A 67 21.01 -1.97 -3.63
CA LEU A 67 21.54 -1.34 -4.84
C LEU A 67 22.92 -1.91 -5.19
N MET A 68 23.82 -2.04 -4.21
CA MET A 68 25.17 -2.59 -4.40
C MET A 68 25.15 -4.07 -4.80
N ALA A 69 24.16 -4.84 -4.35
CA ALA A 69 24.08 -6.26 -4.67
C ALA A 69 23.38 -6.53 -6.00
N VAL A 70 22.22 -5.89 -6.22
CA VAL A 70 21.28 -6.24 -7.29
C VAL A 70 21.74 -5.66 -8.64
N ILE A 71 22.15 -4.38 -8.67
CA ILE A 71 22.48 -3.70 -9.93
C ILE A 71 23.66 -4.35 -10.66
N PRO A 72 24.81 -4.67 -10.03
CA PRO A 72 25.88 -5.38 -10.70
C PRO A 72 25.47 -6.75 -11.24
N VAL A 73 24.65 -7.49 -10.47
CA VAL A 73 24.13 -8.79 -10.93
C VAL A 73 23.21 -8.62 -12.14
N ALA A 74 22.33 -7.62 -12.13
CA ALA A 74 21.42 -7.34 -13.23
C ALA A 74 22.14 -6.90 -14.50
N VAL A 75 23.06 -5.95 -14.41
CA VAL A 75 23.83 -5.44 -15.56
C VAL A 75 24.64 -6.54 -16.23
N VAL A 76 25.39 -7.34 -15.46
CA VAL A 76 26.19 -8.44 -16.00
C VAL A 76 25.33 -9.50 -16.69
N ASN A 77 24.14 -9.76 -16.16
CA ASN A 77 23.23 -10.78 -16.71
C ASN A 77 22.19 -10.20 -17.68
N LYS A 78 22.27 -8.91 -18.02
CA LYS A 78 21.32 -8.20 -18.90
C LYS A 78 19.86 -8.39 -18.43
N ARG A 79 19.60 -8.14 -17.17
CA ARG A 79 18.29 -8.26 -16.54
C ARG A 79 17.79 -6.89 -16.10
N LYS A 80 16.47 -6.72 -16.07
CA LYS A 80 15.82 -5.55 -15.51
C LYS A 80 15.72 -5.65 -13.99
N VAL A 81 15.65 -4.51 -13.32
CA VAL A 81 15.45 -4.45 -11.87
C VAL A 81 14.19 -3.64 -11.58
N VAL A 82 13.28 -4.19 -10.80
CA VAL A 82 12.13 -3.46 -10.24
C VAL A 82 12.31 -3.35 -8.74
N ILE A 83 12.47 -2.11 -8.24
CA ILE A 83 12.54 -1.81 -6.82
C ILE A 83 11.17 -1.31 -6.38
N SER A 84 10.47 -2.15 -5.62
CA SER A 84 9.14 -1.87 -5.13
C SER A 84 9.19 -1.41 -3.67
N THR A 85 8.55 -0.28 -3.36
CA THR A 85 8.50 0.29 -2.00
C THR A 85 7.08 0.51 -1.52
N ALA A 86 6.91 0.66 -0.20
CA ALA A 86 5.57 0.84 0.38
C ALA A 86 5.04 2.28 0.28
N THR A 87 5.90 3.30 0.23
CA THR A 87 5.49 4.71 0.35
C THR A 87 6.12 5.62 -0.71
N VAL A 88 5.42 6.71 -1.06
CA VAL A 88 5.92 7.74 -1.98
C VAL A 88 7.24 8.36 -1.46
N ALA A 89 7.34 8.61 -0.15
CA ALA A 89 8.55 9.18 0.45
C ALA A 89 9.79 8.30 0.24
N LEU A 90 9.64 6.97 0.31
CA LEU A 90 10.74 6.03 0.01
C LEU A 90 11.07 6.02 -1.48
N GLN A 91 10.09 6.15 -2.36
CA GLN A 91 10.33 6.28 -3.80
C GLN A 91 11.15 7.54 -4.11
N GLU A 92 10.77 8.68 -3.52
CA GLU A 92 11.49 9.95 -3.67
C GLU A 92 12.92 9.88 -3.11
N GLN A 93 13.10 9.22 -1.98
CA GLN A 93 14.43 8.99 -1.41
C GLN A 93 15.32 8.18 -2.36
N LEU A 94 14.79 7.09 -2.91
CA LEU A 94 15.52 6.28 -3.90
C LEU A 94 15.87 7.08 -5.15
N LEU A 95 14.88 7.80 -5.70
CA LEU A 95 15.04 8.56 -6.94
C LEU A 95 16.03 9.71 -6.80
N ASN A 96 15.92 10.49 -5.71
CA ASN A 96 16.63 11.76 -5.58
C ASN A 96 17.92 11.65 -4.77
N LYS A 97 18.12 10.57 -4.01
CA LYS A 97 19.27 10.43 -3.10
C LYS A 97 20.05 9.12 -3.32
N ASP A 98 19.41 7.96 -3.16
CA ASP A 98 20.14 6.70 -3.04
C ASP A 98 20.67 6.21 -4.39
N LEU A 99 19.84 6.23 -5.46
CA LEU A 99 20.26 5.86 -6.82
C LEU A 99 21.27 6.85 -7.44
N PRO A 100 21.09 8.20 -7.33
CA PRO A 100 22.12 9.14 -7.74
C PRO A 100 23.46 8.96 -7.01
N LEU A 101 23.43 8.68 -5.69
CA LEU A 101 24.63 8.35 -4.94
C LEU A 101 25.28 7.08 -5.48
N TYR A 102 24.50 6.00 -5.62
CA TYR A 102 25.01 4.71 -6.11
C TYR A 102 25.59 4.84 -7.52
N ARG A 103 24.94 5.59 -8.42
CA ARG A 103 25.47 5.83 -9.78
C ARG A 103 26.82 6.54 -9.79
N ARG A 104 27.08 7.43 -8.82
CA ARG A 104 28.39 8.13 -8.72
C ARG A 104 29.51 7.23 -8.21
N ILE A 105 29.19 6.30 -7.31
CA ILE A 105 30.20 5.42 -6.71
C ILE A 105 30.40 4.11 -7.49
N SER A 106 29.43 3.76 -8.34
CA SER A 106 29.44 2.53 -9.13
C SER A 106 30.28 2.70 -10.41
N ASP A 107 30.95 1.63 -10.84
CA ASP A 107 31.58 1.50 -12.15
C ASP A 107 30.59 1.02 -13.24
N GLN A 108 29.32 0.79 -12.88
CA GLN A 108 28.28 0.32 -13.79
C GLN A 108 27.57 1.47 -14.48
N ASN A 109 27.34 1.33 -15.78
CA ASN A 109 26.45 2.25 -16.51
C ASN A 109 25.06 1.67 -16.53
N PHE A 110 24.12 2.34 -15.89
CA PHE A 110 22.72 1.96 -15.84
C PHE A 110 21.81 3.19 -15.80
N SER A 111 20.61 3.05 -16.33
CA SER A 111 19.55 4.04 -16.30
C SER A 111 18.52 3.67 -15.23
N PHE A 112 17.87 4.68 -14.64
CA PHE A 112 16.79 4.46 -13.68
C PHE A 112 15.67 5.47 -13.82
N ILE A 113 14.44 5.03 -13.52
CA ILE A 113 13.22 5.83 -13.61
C ILE A 113 12.22 5.44 -12.52
N LEU A 114 11.34 6.39 -12.17
CA LEU A 114 10.19 6.14 -11.31
C LEU A 114 8.96 5.84 -12.16
N ALA A 115 8.38 4.66 -11.97
CA ALA A 115 7.11 4.28 -12.54
C ALA A 115 5.95 4.76 -11.67
N LYS A 116 5.04 5.53 -12.25
CA LYS A 116 3.81 5.98 -11.61
C LYS A 116 2.58 5.49 -12.38
N GLY A 117 1.50 5.29 -11.66
CA GLY A 117 0.22 4.94 -12.28
C GLY A 117 -0.29 6.05 -13.20
N ARG A 118 -1.05 5.66 -14.24
CA ARG A 118 -1.64 6.58 -15.24
C ARG A 118 -2.34 7.78 -14.62
N GLN A 119 -3.04 7.59 -13.52
CA GLN A 119 -3.79 8.65 -12.82
C GLN A 119 -2.90 9.75 -12.22
N ARG A 120 -1.57 9.60 -12.26
CA ARG A 120 -0.63 10.63 -11.83
C ARG A 120 -0.22 11.58 -12.96
N TYR A 121 -0.59 11.29 -14.19
CA TYR A 121 -0.25 12.09 -15.37
C TYR A 121 -1.46 12.82 -15.93
N CYS A 122 -1.29 14.07 -16.33
CA CYS A 122 -2.30 14.78 -17.10
C CYS A 122 -2.36 14.26 -18.54
N CYS A 123 -3.50 14.46 -19.18
CA CYS A 123 -3.65 14.34 -20.63
C CYS A 123 -3.50 15.73 -21.27
N SER A 124 -2.60 15.87 -22.25
CA SER A 124 -2.37 17.13 -22.98
C SER A 124 -3.64 17.66 -23.64
N GLU A 125 -4.42 16.78 -24.27
CA GLU A 125 -5.66 17.13 -24.96
C GLU A 125 -6.74 17.61 -23.99
N ARG A 126 -6.94 16.87 -22.88
CA ARG A 126 -7.89 17.28 -21.85
C ARG A 126 -7.50 18.59 -21.18
N LEU A 127 -6.21 18.80 -20.96
CA LEU A 127 -5.70 20.06 -20.42
C LEU A 127 -5.93 21.22 -21.39
N ALA A 128 -5.65 21.05 -22.68
CA ALA A 128 -5.93 22.05 -23.72
C ALA A 128 -7.43 22.37 -23.82
N ALA A 129 -8.29 21.35 -23.82
CA ALA A 129 -9.73 21.51 -23.81
C ALA A 129 -10.24 22.25 -22.55
N ALA A 130 -9.69 21.94 -21.38
CA ALA A 130 -10.04 22.60 -20.11
C ALA A 130 -9.63 24.09 -20.10
N CYS A 131 -8.58 24.46 -20.84
CA CYS A 131 -8.15 25.85 -21.03
C CYS A 131 -9.01 26.63 -22.07
N GLY A 132 -9.94 25.97 -22.77
CA GLY A 132 -10.73 26.61 -23.82
C GLY A 132 -9.93 26.97 -25.08
N ILE A 133 -8.78 26.34 -25.29
CA ILE A 133 -7.89 26.60 -26.43
C ILE A 133 -8.43 25.91 -27.69
N ASP A 134 -9.23 24.86 -27.58
CA ASP A 134 -9.95 24.21 -28.66
C ASP A 134 -11.39 24.76 -28.76
N ASP A 135 -11.79 25.16 -29.94
CA ASP A 135 -13.09 25.76 -30.22
C ASP A 135 -14.26 24.85 -29.79
N GLY A 136 -14.77 25.13 -28.61
CA GLY A 136 -16.13 24.81 -28.21
C GLY A 136 -16.42 23.46 -27.61
N GLN A 137 -15.93 23.17 -26.40
CA GLN A 137 -16.76 22.42 -25.44
C GLN A 137 -16.25 22.55 -23.99
N ILE A 138 -16.92 23.39 -23.21
CA ILE A 138 -16.88 23.46 -21.74
C ILE A 138 -17.66 22.26 -21.12
N ALA A 139 -17.64 21.09 -21.76
CA ALA A 139 -18.40 19.93 -21.33
C ALA A 139 -17.64 19.02 -20.34
N LEU A 140 -16.42 19.40 -19.93
CA LEU A 140 -15.60 18.62 -19.00
C LEU A 140 -15.87 18.96 -17.51
N PHE A 141 -16.57 20.05 -17.25
CA PHE A 141 -16.89 20.47 -15.88
C PHE A 141 -18.39 20.32 -15.62
N GLU A 142 -18.76 19.68 -14.52
CA GLU A 142 -20.15 19.70 -14.00
C GLU A 142 -20.58 21.12 -13.57
N SER A 143 -19.60 21.99 -13.26
CA SER A 143 -19.78 23.41 -12.94
C SER A 143 -18.64 24.23 -13.59
N LYS A 144 -18.86 25.51 -13.89
CA LYS A 144 -17.80 26.38 -14.41
C LYS A 144 -16.64 26.45 -13.41
N PRO A 145 -15.37 26.28 -13.88
CA PRO A 145 -14.22 26.38 -13.01
C PRO A 145 -14.14 27.80 -12.37
N LYS A 146 -13.65 27.84 -11.15
CA LYS A 146 -13.43 29.11 -10.43
C LYS A 146 -12.30 29.89 -11.10
N PRO A 147 -12.25 31.25 -11.00
CA PRO A 147 -11.24 32.07 -11.65
C PRO A 147 -9.80 31.59 -11.39
N HIS A 148 -9.46 31.23 -10.14
CA HIS A 148 -8.12 30.73 -9.79
C HIS A 148 -7.81 29.34 -10.37
N GLU A 149 -8.83 28.52 -10.64
CA GLU A 149 -8.67 27.20 -11.29
C GLU A 149 -8.38 27.40 -12.79
N THR A 150 -9.00 28.40 -13.40
CA THR A 150 -8.73 28.79 -14.79
C THR A 150 -7.31 29.29 -14.98
N GLU A 151 -6.80 30.11 -14.04
CA GLU A 151 -5.41 30.57 -14.05
C GLU A 151 -4.44 29.38 -13.90
N LEU A 152 -4.69 28.49 -12.94
CA LEU A 152 -3.86 27.30 -12.73
C LEU A 152 -3.84 26.38 -13.96
N LEU A 153 -4.98 26.16 -14.62
CA LEU A 153 -5.03 25.39 -15.87
C LEU A 153 -4.16 26.01 -16.97
N ALA A 154 -4.20 27.34 -17.13
CA ALA A 154 -3.39 28.05 -18.10
C ALA A 154 -1.88 27.95 -17.77
N GLU A 155 -1.52 28.04 -16.49
CA GLU A 155 -0.14 27.82 -16.02
C GLU A 155 0.34 26.40 -16.30
N LEU A 156 -0.47 25.38 -15.98
CA LEU A 156 -0.17 23.96 -16.23
C LEU A 156 0.03 23.70 -17.74
N HIS A 157 -0.85 24.24 -18.58
CA HIS A 157 -0.76 24.10 -20.03
C HIS A 157 0.50 24.78 -20.59
N THR A 158 0.81 25.99 -20.11
CA THR A 158 2.01 26.72 -20.53
C THR A 158 3.28 25.99 -20.10
N ALA A 159 3.34 25.49 -18.86
CA ALA A 159 4.47 24.76 -18.36
C ALA A 159 4.70 23.43 -19.11
N LEU A 160 3.61 22.71 -19.42
CA LEU A 160 3.66 21.47 -20.20
C LEU A 160 4.17 21.72 -21.62
N SER A 161 3.61 22.73 -22.32
CA SER A 161 3.99 23.07 -23.70
C SER A 161 5.43 23.56 -23.83
N GLN A 162 5.96 24.22 -22.78
CA GLN A 162 7.36 24.68 -22.71
C GLN A 162 8.32 23.59 -22.22
N GLY A 163 7.85 22.41 -21.87
CA GLY A 163 8.67 21.33 -21.30
C GLY A 163 9.23 21.62 -19.91
N LYS A 164 8.67 22.61 -19.20
CA LYS A 164 9.04 22.94 -17.81
C LYS A 164 8.38 22.03 -16.78
N TRP A 165 7.36 21.32 -17.18
CA TRP A 165 6.66 20.32 -16.41
C TRP A 165 6.41 19.10 -17.29
N ASP A 166 6.57 17.91 -16.75
CA ASP A 166 6.43 16.64 -17.46
C ASP A 166 5.00 16.07 -17.42
N GLY A 167 4.07 16.81 -16.83
CA GLY A 167 2.67 16.39 -16.69
C GLY A 167 2.38 15.47 -15.51
N ASP A 168 3.38 15.21 -14.65
CA ASP A 168 3.19 14.47 -13.39
C ASP A 168 2.60 15.41 -12.32
N ARG A 169 1.49 15.00 -11.69
CA ARG A 169 0.80 15.74 -10.62
C ARG A 169 1.74 16.10 -9.47
N ASP A 170 2.57 15.14 -9.06
CA ASP A 170 3.47 15.32 -7.91
C ASP A 170 4.67 16.22 -8.25
N GLY A 171 4.97 16.40 -9.52
CA GLY A 171 6.01 17.30 -10.02
C GLY A 171 5.61 18.78 -10.05
N TRP A 172 4.33 19.10 -9.80
CA TRP A 172 3.89 20.49 -9.73
C TRP A 172 4.13 21.07 -8.33
N PRO A 173 4.68 22.32 -8.22
CA PRO A 173 5.10 22.89 -6.93
C PRO A 173 3.98 23.12 -5.91
N SER A 174 2.75 23.34 -6.38
CA SER A 174 1.59 23.58 -5.54
C SER A 174 0.58 22.44 -5.61
N PRO A 175 -0.16 22.14 -4.53
CA PRO A 175 -1.18 21.09 -4.58
C PRO A 175 -2.26 21.40 -5.62
N ILE A 176 -2.57 20.43 -6.47
CA ILE A 176 -3.71 20.48 -7.41
C ILE A 176 -4.87 19.76 -6.75
N SER A 177 -6.05 20.41 -6.68
CA SER A 177 -7.26 19.79 -6.10
C SER A 177 -7.65 18.53 -6.85
N ASP A 178 -8.26 17.56 -6.16
CA ASP A 178 -8.71 16.31 -6.79
C ASP A 178 -9.80 16.58 -7.84
N GLU A 179 -10.66 17.57 -7.59
CA GLU A 179 -11.71 18.00 -8.51
C GLU A 179 -11.10 18.49 -9.83
N LEU A 180 -10.15 19.42 -9.78
CA LEU A 180 -9.47 19.94 -10.95
C LEU A 180 -8.65 18.86 -11.68
N TRP A 181 -7.94 18.02 -10.90
CA TRP A 181 -7.15 16.93 -11.46
C TRP A 181 -7.99 15.91 -12.22
N SER A 182 -9.18 15.57 -11.71
CA SER A 182 -10.10 14.61 -12.35
C SER A 182 -10.51 15.00 -13.78
N VAL A 183 -10.50 16.30 -14.08
CA VAL A 183 -10.84 16.82 -15.42
C VAL A 183 -9.71 16.60 -16.42
N ILE A 184 -8.45 16.79 -16.00
CA ILE A 184 -7.28 16.76 -16.87
C ILE A 184 -6.48 15.47 -16.84
N VAL A 185 -6.79 14.54 -15.93
CA VAL A 185 -6.06 13.28 -15.76
C VAL A 185 -6.12 12.38 -16.98
N SER A 186 -5.02 11.66 -17.25
CA SER A 186 -4.95 10.65 -18.31
C SER A 186 -5.83 9.44 -17.98
N ASP A 187 -6.63 9.02 -18.91
CA ASP A 187 -7.59 7.93 -18.81
C ASP A 187 -7.18 6.74 -19.70
N LYS A 188 -7.51 5.50 -19.28
CA LYS A 188 -7.14 4.27 -20.01
C LYS A 188 -7.82 4.16 -21.37
N HIS A 189 -9.04 4.62 -21.46
CA HIS A 189 -9.94 4.38 -22.61
C HIS A 189 -9.93 5.54 -23.61
N SER A 190 -9.92 6.80 -23.16
CA SER A 190 -9.85 7.97 -24.00
C SER A 190 -8.43 8.31 -24.45
N CYS A 191 -7.43 8.15 -23.55
CA CYS A 191 -6.03 8.50 -23.87
C CYS A 191 -5.29 7.31 -24.50
N ASN A 192 -5.67 6.91 -25.69
CA ASN A 192 -5.04 5.82 -26.40
C ASN A 192 -3.84 6.32 -27.23
N GLY A 193 -2.65 5.77 -26.99
CA GLY A 193 -1.41 6.13 -27.71
C GLY A 193 -1.43 5.83 -29.21
N SER A 194 -2.40 5.05 -29.70
CA SER A 194 -2.62 4.84 -31.13
C SER A 194 -3.27 6.04 -31.85
N PHE A 195 -3.88 6.96 -31.10
CA PHE A 195 -4.41 8.20 -31.63
C PHE A 195 -3.30 9.25 -31.80
N SER A 196 -3.28 9.93 -32.92
CA SER A 196 -2.24 10.94 -33.24
C SER A 196 -2.16 12.04 -32.17
N ALA A 197 -3.30 12.46 -31.63
CA ALA A 197 -3.41 13.46 -30.56
C ALA A 197 -2.70 13.05 -29.26
N HIS A 198 -2.69 11.76 -28.93
CA HIS A 198 -2.07 11.27 -27.68
C HIS A 198 -0.65 10.73 -27.84
N ARG A 199 -0.06 10.83 -29.04
CA ARG A 199 1.29 10.32 -29.30
C ARG A 199 2.37 10.97 -28.40
N HIS A 200 2.16 12.23 -28.01
CA HIS A 200 3.04 13.01 -27.15
C HIS A 200 2.46 13.24 -25.72
N CYS A 201 1.41 12.51 -25.36
CA CYS A 201 0.83 12.58 -24.03
C CYS A 201 1.89 12.27 -22.94
N PRO A 202 1.93 13.03 -21.83
CA PRO A 202 2.85 12.82 -20.71
C PRO A 202 2.95 11.36 -20.24
N PHE A 203 1.81 10.69 -20.10
CA PHE A 203 1.78 9.28 -19.72
C PHE A 203 2.43 8.37 -20.76
N GLN A 204 2.16 8.58 -22.08
CA GLN A 204 2.76 7.76 -23.13
C GLN A 204 4.27 7.96 -23.22
N LYS A 205 4.73 9.18 -23.00
CA LYS A 205 6.16 9.49 -22.91
C LYS A 205 6.79 8.79 -21.72
N ALA A 206 6.23 8.93 -20.52
CA ALA A 206 6.72 8.23 -19.33
C ALA A 206 6.75 6.71 -19.53
N ARG A 207 5.72 6.15 -20.20
CA ARG A 207 5.65 4.73 -20.54
C ARG A 207 6.79 4.28 -21.44
N SER A 208 7.08 5.03 -22.52
CA SER A 208 8.15 4.70 -23.46
C SER A 208 9.57 4.77 -22.83
N GLU A 209 9.72 5.58 -21.77
CA GLU A 209 10.97 5.65 -21.02
C GLU A 209 11.15 4.45 -20.07
N LEU A 210 10.05 3.86 -19.54
CA LEU A 210 10.13 2.66 -18.70
C LEU A 210 10.78 1.49 -19.43
N ASP A 211 10.45 1.28 -20.70
CA ASP A 211 10.98 0.16 -21.51
C ASP A 211 12.50 0.25 -21.70
N LYS A 212 13.04 1.49 -21.68
CA LYS A 212 14.48 1.75 -21.86
C LYS A 212 15.27 1.64 -20.55
N ALA A 213 14.62 1.85 -19.40
CA ALA A 213 15.29 1.87 -18.12
C ALA A 213 15.79 0.49 -17.69
N ASP A 214 16.95 0.45 -17.01
CA ASP A 214 17.52 -0.75 -16.44
C ASP A 214 16.97 -1.01 -15.02
N VAL A 215 16.73 0.07 -14.26
CA VAL A 215 16.19 0.04 -12.89
C VAL A 215 14.92 0.86 -12.84
N ILE A 216 13.84 0.25 -12.40
CA ILE A 216 12.53 0.88 -12.28
C ILE A 216 12.12 0.91 -10.81
N ILE A 217 11.84 2.10 -10.30
CA ILE A 217 11.26 2.28 -8.96
C ILE A 217 9.74 2.22 -9.12
N ALA A 218 9.04 1.48 -8.27
CA ALA A 218 7.58 1.38 -8.26
C ALA A 218 7.05 1.33 -6.82
N ASN A 219 5.74 1.41 -6.63
CA ASN A 219 5.12 0.99 -5.38
C ASN A 219 4.59 -0.46 -5.49
N HIS A 220 4.29 -1.07 -4.35
CA HIS A 220 3.77 -2.44 -4.32
C HIS A 220 2.45 -2.56 -5.13
N SER A 221 1.58 -1.55 -5.07
CA SER A 221 0.33 -1.55 -5.82
C SER A 221 0.53 -1.59 -7.33
N LEU A 222 1.53 -0.90 -7.86
CA LEU A 222 1.81 -0.92 -9.30
C LEU A 222 2.36 -2.28 -9.76
N VAL A 223 3.17 -2.93 -8.91
CA VAL A 223 3.64 -4.30 -9.17
C VAL A 223 2.48 -5.28 -9.18
N MET A 224 1.55 -5.15 -8.22
CA MET A 224 0.35 -5.99 -8.19
C MET A 224 -0.57 -5.72 -9.37
N ALA A 225 -0.77 -4.47 -9.76
CA ALA A 225 -1.56 -4.12 -10.94
C ALA A 225 -0.97 -4.71 -12.25
N ASP A 226 0.35 -4.73 -12.38
CA ASP A 226 1.03 -5.38 -13.51
C ASP A 226 0.85 -6.90 -13.45
N ALA A 227 1.01 -7.49 -12.27
CA ALA A 227 0.85 -8.93 -12.04
C ALA A 227 -0.58 -9.41 -12.37
N ASP A 228 -1.62 -8.64 -12.03
CA ASP A 228 -3.02 -8.93 -12.36
C ASP A 228 -3.30 -8.88 -13.87
N LEU A 229 -2.54 -8.08 -14.62
CA LEU A 229 -2.58 -8.03 -16.08
C LEU A 229 -1.76 -9.16 -16.75
N GLY A 230 -1.19 -10.08 -15.97
CA GLY A 230 -0.37 -11.18 -16.42
C GLY A 230 1.13 -10.94 -16.34
N GLY A 231 1.56 -9.76 -15.94
CA GLY A 231 2.97 -9.34 -15.83
C GLY A 231 3.60 -8.96 -17.17
N GLY A 232 4.39 -7.90 -17.19
CA GLY A 232 5.05 -7.40 -18.41
C GLY A 232 4.20 -6.42 -19.21
N VAL A 233 3.05 -6.00 -18.71
CA VAL A 233 2.19 -5.02 -19.36
C VAL A 233 2.50 -3.60 -18.92
N ILE A 234 2.74 -3.37 -17.65
CA ILE A 234 3.11 -2.07 -17.06
C ILE A 234 4.61 -2.01 -16.77
N LEU A 235 5.16 -3.04 -16.21
CA LEU A 235 6.55 -3.21 -15.86
C LEU A 235 7.21 -4.24 -16.79
N PRO A 236 8.53 -4.40 -16.77
CA PRO A 236 9.17 -5.48 -17.53
C PRO A 236 8.67 -6.87 -17.09
N ALA A 237 8.67 -7.82 -18.03
CA ALA A 237 8.21 -9.18 -17.77
C ALA A 237 8.91 -9.81 -16.56
N PRO A 238 8.20 -10.55 -15.69
CA PRO A 238 8.81 -11.18 -14.52
C PRO A 238 9.99 -12.08 -14.87
N GLU A 239 9.95 -12.80 -15.99
CA GLU A 239 11.00 -13.70 -16.48
C GLU A 239 12.31 -13.00 -16.85
N GLU A 240 12.30 -11.68 -16.97
CA GLU A 240 13.47 -10.85 -17.26
C GLU A 240 13.87 -9.97 -16.07
N THR A 241 13.11 -10.02 -14.97
CA THR A 241 13.17 -9.04 -13.88
C THR A 241 13.67 -9.65 -12.58
N ILE A 242 14.58 -8.92 -11.93
CA ILE A 242 14.93 -9.12 -10.52
C ILE A 242 14.10 -8.11 -9.71
N TYR A 243 13.32 -8.62 -8.77
CA TYR A 243 12.52 -7.76 -7.88
C TYR A 243 13.24 -7.49 -6.57
N VAL A 244 13.14 -6.27 -6.09
CA VAL A 244 13.47 -5.87 -4.72
C VAL A 244 12.20 -5.31 -4.08
N PHE A 245 11.72 -5.94 -3.03
CA PHE A 245 10.60 -5.44 -2.22
C PHE A 245 11.17 -4.82 -0.94
N ASP A 246 11.22 -3.50 -0.89
CA ASP A 246 11.60 -2.76 0.32
C ASP A 246 10.34 -2.50 1.16
N GLU A 247 10.47 -2.62 2.48
CA GLU A 247 9.37 -2.72 3.43
C GLU A 247 8.37 -3.84 3.04
N ALA A 248 8.92 -4.99 2.65
CA ALA A 248 8.20 -6.15 2.12
C ALA A 248 7.06 -6.66 3.03
N HIS A 249 7.06 -6.30 4.31
CA HIS A 249 6.00 -6.68 5.25
C HIS A 249 4.63 -6.11 4.88
N HIS A 250 4.56 -5.08 4.01
CA HIS A 250 3.30 -4.54 3.47
C HIS A 250 2.78 -5.31 2.26
N LEU A 251 3.63 -6.04 1.55
CA LEU A 251 3.28 -6.69 0.28
C LEU A 251 2.07 -7.62 0.37
N PRO A 252 1.93 -8.51 1.38
CA PRO A 252 0.76 -9.40 1.46
C PRO A 252 -0.56 -8.64 1.62
N THR A 253 -0.56 -7.53 2.36
CA THR A 253 -1.75 -6.68 2.53
C THR A 253 -2.13 -6.01 1.23
N VAL A 254 -1.18 -5.39 0.53
CA VAL A 254 -1.42 -4.75 -0.77
C VAL A 254 -1.91 -5.76 -1.80
N ALA A 255 -1.31 -6.94 -1.86
CA ALA A 255 -1.74 -8.00 -2.78
C ALA A 255 -3.17 -8.48 -2.50
N ARG A 256 -3.56 -8.60 -1.22
CA ARG A 256 -4.91 -8.95 -0.83
C ARG A 256 -5.92 -7.86 -1.21
N GLU A 257 -5.59 -6.59 -1.00
CA GLU A 257 -6.43 -5.46 -1.41
C GLU A 257 -6.68 -5.46 -2.92
N HIS A 258 -5.66 -5.73 -3.72
CA HIS A 258 -5.79 -5.87 -5.18
C HIS A 258 -6.67 -7.04 -5.61
N ALA A 259 -6.63 -8.15 -4.88
CA ALA A 259 -7.44 -9.33 -5.17
C ALA A 259 -8.86 -9.25 -4.59
N SER A 260 -9.18 -8.19 -3.86
CA SER A 260 -10.49 -7.92 -3.28
C SER A 260 -11.37 -7.14 -4.26
N ALA A 261 -12.68 -7.25 -4.13
CA ALA A 261 -13.61 -6.47 -4.92
C ALA A 261 -14.81 -6.02 -4.08
N ALA A 262 -15.34 -4.84 -4.39
CA ALA A 262 -16.51 -4.29 -3.72
C ALA A 262 -17.36 -3.43 -4.68
N ALA A 263 -18.68 -3.52 -4.54
CA ALA A 263 -19.62 -2.68 -5.29
C ALA A 263 -20.90 -2.41 -4.48
N THR A 264 -21.43 -1.20 -4.58
CA THR A 264 -22.75 -0.87 -4.01
C THR A 264 -23.88 -1.41 -4.89
N LEU A 265 -24.96 -1.87 -4.30
CA LEU A 265 -26.08 -2.49 -5.02
C LEU A 265 -26.92 -1.44 -5.77
N LYS A 266 -27.59 -0.54 -5.04
CA LYS A 266 -28.40 0.51 -5.66
C LYS A 266 -27.57 1.54 -6.42
N GLY A 267 -26.35 1.80 -5.94
CA GLY A 267 -25.40 2.63 -6.64
C GLY A 267 -25.06 2.07 -8.01
N ALA A 268 -24.85 0.74 -8.10
CA ALA A 268 -24.61 0.06 -9.38
C ALA A 268 -25.85 0.13 -10.30
N ALA A 269 -27.03 -0.16 -9.77
CA ALA A 269 -28.26 -0.03 -10.54
C ALA A 269 -28.43 1.39 -11.13
N SER A 270 -28.16 2.43 -10.36
CA SER A 270 -28.29 3.83 -10.78
C SER A 270 -27.37 4.21 -11.94
N TRP A 271 -26.08 3.81 -11.90
CA TRP A 271 -25.21 4.12 -13.03
C TRP A 271 -25.44 3.20 -14.24
N LEU A 272 -25.95 1.98 -14.05
CA LEU A 272 -26.40 1.11 -15.17
C LEU A 272 -27.60 1.71 -15.90
N GLU A 273 -28.54 2.37 -15.19
CA GLU A 273 -29.63 3.12 -15.83
C GLU A 273 -29.10 4.25 -16.72
N LYS A 274 -28.10 5.01 -16.24
CA LYS A 274 -27.46 6.07 -17.04
C LYS A 274 -26.76 5.51 -18.26
N LEU A 275 -26.00 4.42 -18.09
CA LEU A 275 -25.37 3.73 -19.21
C LEU A 275 -26.40 3.29 -20.25
N ASN A 276 -27.49 2.64 -19.82
CA ASN A 276 -28.55 2.17 -20.72
C ASN A 276 -29.17 3.30 -21.55
N GLN A 277 -29.38 4.49 -20.94
CA GLN A 277 -29.88 5.68 -21.63
C GLN A 277 -28.85 6.26 -22.62
N SER A 278 -27.55 6.15 -22.30
CA SER A 278 -26.47 6.74 -23.12
C SER A 278 -26.05 5.85 -24.30
N LEU A 279 -26.39 4.55 -24.30
CA LEU A 279 -25.93 3.61 -25.34
C LEU A 279 -26.24 4.06 -26.77
N SER A 280 -27.41 4.65 -27.03
CA SER A 280 -27.80 5.13 -28.37
C SER A 280 -26.94 6.28 -28.90
N LYS A 281 -26.35 7.10 -28.01
CA LYS A 281 -25.41 8.14 -28.42
C LYS A 281 -24.11 7.52 -28.94
N PHE A 282 -23.67 6.44 -28.35
CA PHE A 282 -22.41 5.78 -28.70
C PHE A 282 -22.54 4.98 -29.98
N THR A 283 -23.67 4.31 -30.19
CA THR A 283 -23.90 3.54 -31.44
C THR A 283 -23.86 4.40 -32.68
N ALA A 284 -24.32 5.65 -32.61
CA ALA A 284 -24.26 6.62 -33.72
C ALA A 284 -22.83 7.01 -34.13
N LEU A 285 -21.83 6.83 -33.23
CA LEU A 285 -20.43 7.15 -33.52
C LEU A 285 -19.64 5.97 -34.09
N GLY A 286 -20.11 4.75 -33.88
CA GLY A 286 -19.50 3.51 -34.39
C GLY A 286 -20.04 3.10 -35.79
N ASP A 287 -19.73 1.86 -36.21
CA ASP A 287 -20.47 1.19 -37.30
C ASP A 287 -21.89 0.91 -36.79
N GLU A 288 -22.86 1.67 -37.31
CA GLU A 288 -24.22 1.73 -36.77
C GLU A 288 -24.86 0.35 -36.56
N LYS A 289 -24.75 -0.53 -37.57
CA LYS A 289 -25.36 -1.88 -37.51
C LYS A 289 -24.65 -2.80 -36.50
N ARG A 290 -23.31 -2.78 -36.49
CA ARG A 290 -22.51 -3.61 -35.58
C ARG A 290 -22.59 -3.07 -34.16
N ALA A 291 -22.52 -1.74 -33.99
CA ALA A 291 -22.59 -1.09 -32.69
C ALA A 291 -23.97 -1.28 -32.04
N GLU A 292 -25.07 -1.16 -32.81
CA GLU A 292 -26.42 -1.36 -32.29
C GLU A 292 -26.65 -2.81 -31.85
N ARG A 293 -26.15 -3.78 -32.57
CA ARG A 293 -26.21 -5.19 -32.12
C ARG A 293 -25.55 -5.37 -30.74
N PHE A 294 -24.34 -4.82 -30.52
CA PHE A 294 -23.69 -4.92 -29.23
C PHE A 294 -24.39 -4.09 -28.16
N ALA A 295 -24.95 -2.94 -28.49
CA ALA A 295 -25.76 -2.15 -27.59
C ALA A 295 -27.03 -2.90 -27.14
N GLU A 296 -27.71 -3.61 -28.05
CA GLU A 296 -28.87 -4.47 -27.71
C GLU A 296 -28.47 -5.61 -26.75
N GLU A 297 -27.32 -6.27 -26.99
CA GLU A 297 -26.80 -7.29 -26.09
C GLU A 297 -26.49 -6.70 -24.71
N ALA A 298 -25.94 -5.49 -24.64
CA ALA A 298 -25.69 -4.79 -23.38
C ALA A 298 -27.00 -4.41 -22.67
N ARG A 299 -27.99 -3.85 -23.40
CA ARG A 299 -29.32 -3.51 -22.86
C ARG A 299 -30.01 -4.73 -22.27
N ALA A 300 -29.98 -5.87 -22.94
CA ALA A 300 -30.59 -7.11 -22.45
C ALA A 300 -29.96 -7.57 -21.13
N ALA A 301 -28.63 -7.49 -21.02
CA ALA A 301 -27.93 -7.80 -19.78
C ALA A 301 -28.25 -6.79 -18.67
N ILE A 302 -28.29 -5.50 -18.96
CA ILE A 302 -28.59 -4.41 -18.02
C ILE A 302 -30.05 -4.51 -17.52
N GLN A 303 -30.99 -4.89 -18.38
CA GLN A 303 -32.39 -5.12 -17.99
C GLN A 303 -32.56 -6.20 -16.93
N TYR A 304 -31.66 -7.18 -16.88
CA TYR A 304 -31.62 -8.15 -15.79
C TYR A 304 -30.92 -7.58 -14.53
N LEU A 305 -29.79 -6.89 -14.71
CA LEU A 305 -28.99 -6.38 -13.60
C LEU A 305 -29.72 -5.38 -12.71
N ILE A 306 -30.36 -4.37 -13.31
CA ILE A 306 -30.99 -3.26 -12.56
C ILE A 306 -32.05 -3.74 -11.56
N PRO A 307 -33.10 -4.49 -11.96
CA PRO A 307 -34.12 -4.92 -11.01
C PRO A 307 -33.55 -5.86 -9.95
N THR A 308 -32.63 -6.77 -10.32
CA THR A 308 -32.01 -7.70 -9.38
C THR A 308 -31.20 -6.96 -8.31
N LEU A 309 -30.33 -6.01 -8.70
CA LEU A 309 -29.55 -5.21 -7.77
C LEU A 309 -30.41 -4.33 -6.84
N ASN A 310 -31.56 -3.86 -7.33
CA ASN A 310 -32.52 -3.08 -6.52
C ASN A 310 -33.34 -3.95 -5.57
N GLN A 311 -33.52 -5.25 -5.86
CA GLN A 311 -34.26 -6.18 -5.02
C GLN A 311 -33.40 -6.85 -3.95
N LEU A 312 -32.12 -7.11 -4.22
CA LEU A 312 -31.21 -7.76 -3.28
C LEU A 312 -31.19 -7.12 -1.88
N PRO A 313 -31.15 -5.79 -1.72
CA PRO A 313 -31.17 -5.17 -0.39
C PRO A 313 -32.39 -5.53 0.45
N LYS A 314 -33.53 -5.85 -0.17
CA LYS A 314 -34.76 -6.20 0.52
C LYS A 314 -34.76 -7.61 1.12
N GLN A 315 -33.77 -8.44 0.73
CA GLN A 315 -33.62 -9.80 1.26
C GLN A 315 -32.90 -9.80 2.63
N PHE A 316 -32.34 -8.66 3.01
CA PHE A 316 -31.58 -8.52 4.26
C PHE A 316 -32.33 -7.55 5.18
N VAL A 317 -32.49 -7.93 6.44
CA VAL A 317 -33.13 -7.11 7.45
C VAL A 317 -32.10 -6.44 8.35
N ALA A 318 -32.37 -5.23 8.81
CA ALA A 318 -31.43 -4.41 9.57
C ALA A 318 -30.88 -5.11 10.83
N GLU A 319 -31.71 -5.93 11.47
CA GLU A 319 -31.37 -6.67 12.69
C GLU A 319 -30.27 -7.73 12.49
N GLN A 320 -30.01 -8.14 11.24
CA GLN A 320 -28.93 -9.07 10.90
C GLN A 320 -27.56 -8.39 10.83
N PHE A 321 -27.52 -7.06 10.81
CA PHE A 321 -26.27 -6.31 10.72
C PHE A 321 -25.74 -5.96 12.12
N VAL A 322 -24.54 -6.41 12.41
CA VAL A 322 -23.80 -6.03 13.62
C VAL A 322 -22.88 -4.87 13.27
N GLU A 323 -23.06 -3.73 13.93
CA GLU A 323 -22.30 -2.50 13.63
C GLU A 323 -22.34 -2.12 12.13
N GLY A 324 -23.46 -2.37 11.46
CA GLY A 324 -23.62 -2.07 10.04
C GLY A 324 -23.02 -3.09 9.07
N ILE A 325 -22.57 -4.24 9.57
CA ILE A 325 -21.93 -5.30 8.78
C ILE A 325 -22.72 -6.62 8.92
N TYR A 326 -23.03 -7.26 7.79
CA TYR A 326 -23.55 -8.63 7.72
C TYR A 326 -22.50 -9.52 7.06
N ARG A 327 -21.95 -10.46 7.81
CA ARG A 327 -20.95 -11.40 7.32
C ARG A 327 -21.59 -12.73 6.92
N PHE A 328 -21.08 -13.33 5.88
CA PHE A 328 -21.36 -14.73 5.57
C PHE A 328 -20.32 -15.58 6.31
N GLU A 329 -20.77 -16.26 7.36
CA GLU A 329 -19.91 -17.15 8.18
C GLU A 329 -19.25 -18.20 7.29
N HIS A 330 -17.97 -18.49 7.55
CA HIS A 330 -17.13 -19.39 6.72
C HIS A 330 -17.09 -19.01 5.22
N GLY A 331 -17.56 -17.82 4.86
CA GLY A 331 -17.72 -17.38 3.49
C GLY A 331 -18.81 -18.13 2.71
N GLU A 332 -19.68 -18.87 3.38
CA GLU A 332 -20.74 -19.64 2.74
C GLU A 332 -21.96 -18.77 2.44
N LEU A 333 -22.40 -18.80 1.19
CA LEU A 333 -23.60 -18.10 0.76
C LEU A 333 -24.82 -19.02 0.87
N PRO A 334 -26.00 -18.48 1.23
CA PRO A 334 -27.26 -19.18 1.00
C PRO A 334 -27.39 -19.55 -0.48
N GLN A 335 -27.95 -20.71 -0.79
CA GLN A 335 -28.03 -21.24 -2.16
C GLN A 335 -28.65 -20.24 -3.13
N TRP A 336 -29.74 -19.57 -2.74
CA TRP A 336 -30.40 -18.57 -3.57
C TRP A 336 -29.45 -17.41 -3.93
N LEU A 337 -28.56 -16.99 -3.02
CA LEU A 337 -27.61 -15.90 -3.28
C LEU A 337 -26.42 -16.39 -4.11
N ALA A 338 -26.01 -17.63 -3.95
CA ALA A 338 -24.98 -18.24 -4.79
C ALA A 338 -25.45 -18.34 -6.26
N ASP A 339 -26.67 -18.79 -6.49
CA ASP A 339 -27.29 -18.90 -7.82
C ASP A 339 -27.46 -17.50 -8.45
N GLU A 340 -27.95 -16.53 -7.67
CA GLU A 340 -28.11 -15.15 -8.11
C GLU A 340 -26.77 -14.48 -8.42
N SER A 341 -25.74 -14.73 -7.59
CA SER A 341 -24.38 -14.24 -7.83
C SER A 341 -23.81 -14.77 -9.14
N GLN A 342 -24.08 -16.03 -9.49
CA GLN A 342 -23.67 -16.61 -10.75
C GLN A 342 -24.38 -15.95 -11.94
N ALA A 343 -25.66 -15.66 -11.82
CA ALA A 343 -26.45 -14.98 -12.85
C ALA A 343 -25.99 -13.52 -13.02
N LEU A 344 -25.77 -12.81 -11.92
CA LEU A 344 -25.22 -11.44 -11.92
C LEU A 344 -23.82 -11.38 -12.53
N SER A 345 -22.96 -12.36 -12.22
CA SER A 345 -21.62 -12.47 -12.82
C SER A 345 -21.68 -12.62 -14.35
N LYS A 346 -22.53 -13.53 -14.86
CA LYS A 346 -22.70 -13.74 -16.31
C LYS A 346 -23.24 -12.49 -17.00
N SER A 347 -24.25 -11.85 -16.39
CA SER A 347 -24.89 -10.67 -16.97
C SER A 347 -23.97 -9.45 -16.94
N SER A 348 -23.25 -9.21 -15.86
CA SER A 348 -22.27 -8.10 -15.80
C SER A 348 -21.11 -8.33 -16.77
N GLN A 349 -20.61 -9.55 -16.91
CA GLN A 349 -19.59 -9.90 -17.89
C GLN A 349 -20.07 -9.69 -19.34
N LYS A 350 -21.32 -10.07 -19.63
CA LYS A 350 -21.92 -9.86 -20.96
C LYS A 350 -22.06 -8.38 -21.27
N ALA A 351 -22.57 -7.58 -20.31
CA ALA A 351 -22.66 -6.13 -20.45
C ALA A 351 -21.28 -5.50 -20.68
N MET A 352 -20.29 -5.87 -19.88
CA MET A 352 -18.91 -5.38 -20.01
C MET A 352 -18.34 -5.64 -21.41
N GLN A 353 -18.42 -6.90 -21.86
CA GLN A 353 -17.89 -7.30 -23.16
C GLN A 353 -18.59 -6.56 -24.31
N SER A 354 -19.90 -6.39 -24.24
CA SER A 354 -20.68 -5.74 -25.29
C SER A 354 -20.41 -4.23 -25.33
N VAL A 355 -20.31 -3.56 -24.15
CA VAL A 355 -19.95 -2.13 -24.08
C VAL A 355 -18.51 -1.90 -24.56
N SER A 356 -17.57 -2.78 -24.20
CA SER A 356 -16.18 -2.71 -24.70
C SER A 356 -16.13 -2.79 -26.21
N LYS A 357 -16.93 -3.68 -26.85
CA LYS A 357 -16.99 -3.79 -28.33
C LYS A 357 -17.56 -2.54 -28.99
N VAL A 358 -18.51 -1.85 -28.34
CA VAL A 358 -18.98 -0.54 -28.86
C VAL A 358 -17.84 0.47 -28.84
N ALA A 359 -17.06 0.52 -27.74
CA ALA A 359 -15.89 1.39 -27.66
C ALA A 359 -14.82 1.05 -28.72
N ASP A 360 -14.56 -0.24 -28.96
CA ASP A 360 -13.60 -0.71 -29.98
C ASP A 360 -14.01 -0.25 -31.38
N LEU A 361 -15.30 -0.33 -31.74
CA LEU A 361 -15.81 0.12 -33.04
C LEU A 361 -15.66 1.63 -33.22
N ILE A 362 -15.84 2.44 -32.17
CA ILE A 362 -15.60 3.88 -32.24
C ILE A 362 -14.10 4.15 -32.44
N ALA A 363 -13.24 3.44 -31.69
CA ALA A 363 -11.80 3.57 -31.84
C ALA A 363 -11.28 3.12 -33.20
N GLU A 364 -11.91 2.10 -33.84
CA GLU A 364 -11.62 1.63 -35.19
C GLU A 364 -11.86 2.72 -36.21
N LYS A 365 -13.02 3.40 -36.16
CA LYS A 365 -13.35 4.53 -37.05
C LYS A 365 -12.40 5.73 -36.91
N VAL A 366 -11.90 5.97 -35.68
CA VAL A 366 -10.88 7.01 -35.49
C VAL A 366 -9.58 6.64 -36.19
N LYS A 367 -9.15 5.36 -36.08
CA LYS A 367 -7.93 4.87 -36.76
C LYS A 367 -8.02 4.91 -38.25
N GLU A 368 -9.20 4.64 -38.81
CA GLU A 368 -9.49 4.68 -40.24
C GLU A 368 -9.67 6.11 -40.77
N GLY A 369 -9.70 7.11 -39.88
CA GLY A 369 -9.89 8.51 -40.25
C GLY A 369 -11.33 8.90 -40.60
N GLU A 370 -12.29 8.01 -40.37
CA GLU A 370 -13.72 8.22 -40.61
C GLU A 370 -14.40 9.06 -39.52
N LEU A 371 -13.81 9.08 -38.29
CA LEU A 371 -14.30 9.85 -37.17
C LEU A 371 -13.18 10.71 -36.60
N ALA A 372 -13.44 12.01 -36.45
CA ALA A 372 -12.48 12.92 -35.85
C ALA A 372 -12.24 12.58 -34.37
N THR A 373 -10.97 12.52 -33.96
CA THR A 373 -10.54 12.18 -32.58
C THR A 373 -11.26 13.03 -31.53
N ARG A 374 -11.41 14.34 -31.76
CA ARG A 374 -12.09 15.29 -30.84
C ARG A 374 -13.57 14.94 -30.57
N ILE A 375 -14.24 14.23 -31.52
CA ILE A 375 -15.64 13.80 -31.35
C ILE A 375 -15.69 12.46 -30.62
N ALA A 376 -14.73 11.58 -30.86
CA ALA A 376 -14.69 10.24 -30.30
C ALA A 376 -14.22 10.23 -28.84
N GLU A 377 -13.26 11.08 -28.46
CA GLU A 377 -12.62 11.06 -27.12
C GLU A 377 -13.59 11.20 -25.94
N PRO A 378 -14.55 12.16 -25.93
CA PRO A 378 -15.51 12.25 -24.84
C PRO A 378 -16.35 10.97 -24.71
N ALA A 379 -16.77 10.41 -25.83
CA ALA A 379 -17.57 9.18 -25.86
C ALA A 379 -16.74 7.96 -25.39
N LEU A 380 -15.50 7.84 -25.84
CA LEU A 380 -14.59 6.78 -25.39
C LEU A 380 -14.24 6.91 -23.90
N GLY A 381 -14.10 8.13 -23.39
CA GLY A 381 -13.89 8.39 -21.97
C GLY A 381 -15.09 7.99 -21.12
N GLU A 382 -16.31 8.35 -21.57
CA GLU A 382 -17.56 7.97 -20.90
C GLU A 382 -17.78 6.45 -20.95
N LEU A 383 -17.60 5.82 -22.09
CA LEU A 383 -17.67 4.37 -22.23
C LEU A 383 -16.63 3.66 -21.35
N GLY A 384 -15.40 4.16 -21.34
CA GLY A 384 -14.34 3.62 -20.52
C GLY A 384 -14.64 3.66 -19.02
N PHE A 385 -15.24 4.73 -18.54
CA PHE A 385 -15.72 4.83 -17.19
C PHE A 385 -16.76 3.75 -16.85
N TYR A 386 -17.71 3.49 -17.77
CA TYR A 386 -18.69 2.42 -17.59
C TYR A 386 -18.05 1.02 -17.69
N VAL A 387 -17.14 0.81 -18.63
CA VAL A 387 -16.42 -0.47 -18.76
C VAL A 387 -15.66 -0.80 -17.46
N GLN A 388 -14.94 0.15 -16.89
CA GLN A 388 -14.23 -0.06 -15.63
C GLN A 388 -15.16 -0.42 -14.46
N ARG A 389 -16.33 0.23 -14.39
CA ARG A 389 -17.34 -0.10 -13.39
C ARG A 389 -17.96 -1.48 -13.60
N LEU A 390 -18.18 -1.86 -14.86
CA LEU A 390 -18.64 -3.20 -15.23
C LEU A 390 -17.57 -4.27 -14.96
N GLU A 391 -16.28 -3.98 -15.17
CA GLU A 391 -15.16 -4.84 -14.80
C GLU A 391 -15.20 -5.13 -13.28
N ASN A 392 -15.29 -4.08 -12.47
CA ASN A 392 -15.38 -4.22 -11.01
C ASN A 392 -16.64 -4.98 -10.57
N LEU A 393 -17.80 -4.64 -11.13
CA LEU A 393 -19.06 -5.33 -10.83
C LEU A 393 -18.98 -6.82 -11.22
N THR A 394 -18.38 -7.13 -12.35
CA THR A 394 -18.13 -8.51 -12.79
C THR A 394 -17.22 -9.24 -11.81
N GLN A 395 -16.13 -8.62 -11.37
CA GLN A 395 -15.21 -9.20 -10.40
C GLN A 395 -15.88 -9.51 -9.06
N VAL A 396 -16.69 -8.58 -8.55
CA VAL A 396 -17.45 -8.80 -7.30
C VAL A 396 -18.31 -10.03 -7.41
N TRP A 397 -19.13 -10.14 -8.46
CA TRP A 397 -20.05 -11.26 -8.61
C TRP A 397 -19.36 -12.56 -8.99
N GLN A 398 -18.25 -12.52 -9.71
CA GLN A 398 -17.39 -13.70 -9.93
C GLN A 398 -16.84 -14.26 -8.63
N LEU A 399 -16.34 -13.39 -7.75
CA LEU A 399 -15.82 -13.78 -6.44
C LEU A 399 -16.95 -14.23 -5.49
N MET A 400 -18.11 -13.57 -5.54
CA MET A 400 -19.29 -14.01 -4.78
C MET A 400 -19.76 -15.40 -5.23
N ALA A 401 -19.85 -15.66 -6.53
CA ALA A 401 -20.28 -16.92 -7.10
C ALA A 401 -19.26 -18.06 -6.97
N LYS A 402 -18.00 -17.75 -6.70
CA LYS A 402 -16.94 -18.75 -6.63
C LYS A 402 -17.17 -19.68 -5.44
N PRO A 403 -17.31 -21.00 -5.64
CA PRO A 403 -17.46 -21.93 -4.54
C PRO A 403 -16.21 -21.95 -3.66
N ASN A 404 -16.38 -22.19 -2.38
CA ASN A 404 -15.26 -22.46 -1.50
C ASN A 404 -14.57 -23.76 -1.96
N LYS A 405 -13.25 -23.81 -1.89
CA LYS A 405 -12.48 -25.00 -2.27
C LYS A 405 -12.57 -26.02 -1.14
N ASP A 406 -12.59 -27.32 -1.47
CA ASP A 406 -12.53 -28.40 -0.49
C ASP A 406 -11.25 -28.34 0.37
N LYS A 407 -10.18 -27.79 -0.18
CA LYS A 407 -8.90 -27.56 0.50
C LYS A 407 -8.42 -26.14 0.22
N GLY A 408 -8.19 -25.36 1.26
CA GLY A 408 -7.69 -24.00 1.19
C GLY A 408 -8.59 -23.01 1.90
N ALA A 409 -8.09 -21.79 2.06
CA ALA A 409 -8.84 -20.74 2.73
C ALA A 409 -10.07 -20.30 1.93
N PRO A 410 -11.23 -20.11 2.57
CA PRO A 410 -12.42 -19.56 1.93
C PRO A 410 -12.21 -18.08 1.55
N LEU A 411 -13.18 -17.53 0.82
CA LEU A 411 -13.28 -16.08 0.62
C LEU A 411 -14.06 -15.45 1.78
N ALA A 412 -13.56 -14.34 2.34
CA ALA A 412 -14.39 -13.50 3.19
C ALA A 412 -15.43 -12.79 2.32
N ARG A 413 -16.71 -12.90 2.68
CA ARG A 413 -17.84 -12.27 1.99
C ARG A 413 -18.70 -11.54 3.00
N TRP A 414 -19.08 -10.30 2.69
CA TRP A 414 -19.91 -9.51 3.60
C TRP A 414 -20.69 -8.43 2.87
N LEU A 415 -21.69 -7.91 3.55
CA LEU A 415 -22.42 -6.71 3.19
C LEU A 415 -22.15 -5.64 4.24
N GLU A 416 -22.04 -4.41 3.83
CA GLU A 416 -21.88 -3.26 4.70
C GLU A 416 -22.89 -2.19 4.34
N VAL A 417 -23.50 -1.56 5.33
CA VAL A 417 -24.44 -0.45 5.11
C VAL A 417 -23.68 0.71 4.46
N SER A 418 -24.14 1.14 3.29
CA SER A 418 -23.50 2.25 2.59
C SER A 418 -23.73 3.58 3.34
N PRO A 419 -22.68 4.33 3.69
CA PRO A 419 -22.83 5.63 4.31
C PRO A 419 -23.35 6.70 3.33
N GLU A 420 -23.24 6.47 2.02
CA GLU A 420 -23.56 7.46 0.99
C GLU A 420 -25.03 7.46 0.59
N ARG A 421 -25.72 6.32 0.77
CA ARG A 421 -27.10 6.16 0.32
C ARG A 421 -27.89 5.28 1.30
N GLU A 422 -28.92 5.84 1.89
CA GLU A 422 -29.82 5.13 2.80
C GLU A 422 -30.45 3.91 2.12
N GLY A 423 -30.39 2.77 2.81
CA GLY A 423 -30.92 1.49 2.34
C GLY A 423 -30.16 0.89 1.15
N ASP A 424 -28.91 1.31 0.91
CA ASP A 424 -27.97 0.66 0.00
C ASP A 424 -26.91 -0.12 0.76
N TYR A 425 -26.39 -1.20 0.18
CA TYR A 425 -25.34 -2.01 0.75
C TYR A 425 -24.14 -2.11 -0.19
N LEU A 426 -22.95 -2.08 0.40
CA LEU A 426 -21.71 -2.42 -0.26
C LEU A 426 -21.48 -3.93 -0.13
N VAL A 427 -21.50 -4.64 -1.24
CA VAL A 427 -21.10 -6.04 -1.32
C VAL A 427 -19.60 -6.10 -1.45
N SER A 428 -18.95 -6.86 -0.59
CA SER A 428 -17.49 -6.96 -0.55
C SER A 428 -17.03 -8.40 -0.47
N VAL A 429 -15.95 -8.70 -1.18
CA VAL A 429 -15.31 -10.03 -1.18
C VAL A 429 -13.80 -9.86 -1.13
N SER A 430 -13.15 -10.65 -0.27
CA SER A 430 -11.69 -10.64 -0.12
C SER A 430 -11.16 -12.06 0.07
N PRO A 431 -10.03 -12.43 -0.56
CA PRO A 431 -9.33 -13.65 -0.21
C PRO A 431 -8.74 -13.54 1.19
N LEU A 432 -8.76 -14.64 1.95
CA LEU A 432 -8.07 -14.72 3.24
C LEU A 432 -6.57 -14.93 3.04
N GLU A 433 -6.20 -15.77 2.09
CA GLU A 433 -4.81 -16.09 1.77
C GLU A 433 -4.51 -15.72 0.31
N ILE A 434 -3.45 -14.96 0.13
CA ILE A 434 -3.00 -14.45 -1.18
C ILE A 434 -1.73 -15.16 -1.68
N GLY A 435 -1.12 -15.97 -0.83
CA GLY A 435 0.19 -16.56 -1.09
C GLY A 435 0.28 -17.35 -2.39
N TRP A 436 -0.74 -18.12 -2.72
CA TRP A 436 -0.76 -18.87 -3.99
C TRP A 436 -0.74 -17.95 -5.24
N GLN A 437 -1.46 -16.82 -5.18
CA GLN A 437 -1.48 -15.86 -6.28
C GLN A 437 -0.11 -15.19 -6.45
N LEU A 438 0.52 -14.78 -5.34
CA LEU A 438 1.88 -14.23 -5.35
C LEU A 438 2.89 -15.21 -5.91
N ASP A 439 2.77 -16.50 -5.56
CA ASP A 439 3.62 -17.52 -6.14
C ASP A 439 3.45 -17.62 -7.66
N GLN A 440 2.21 -17.78 -8.14
CA GLN A 440 1.92 -17.94 -9.56
C GLN A 440 2.23 -16.70 -10.39
N GLN A 441 2.04 -15.52 -9.84
CA GLN A 441 2.21 -14.27 -10.56
C GLN A 441 3.65 -13.73 -10.52
N LEU A 442 4.39 -13.99 -9.43
CA LEU A 442 5.71 -13.41 -9.20
C LEU A 442 6.78 -14.45 -8.89
N TRP A 443 6.64 -15.24 -7.80
CA TRP A 443 7.77 -16.02 -7.26
C TRP A 443 8.23 -17.13 -8.20
N SER A 444 7.31 -17.86 -8.81
CA SER A 444 7.61 -18.94 -9.75
C SER A 444 8.09 -18.44 -11.11
N ARG A 445 7.96 -17.14 -11.41
CA ARG A 445 8.25 -16.55 -12.73
C ARG A 445 9.48 -15.66 -12.73
N CYS A 446 9.77 -14.93 -11.66
CA CYS A 446 10.82 -13.92 -11.66
C CYS A 446 12.24 -14.54 -11.71
N VAL A 447 13.19 -13.77 -12.23
CA VAL A 447 14.62 -14.15 -12.24
C VAL A 447 15.16 -14.34 -10.84
N GLY A 448 14.67 -13.52 -9.89
CA GLY A 448 15.01 -13.58 -8.48
C GLY A 448 14.33 -12.47 -7.70
N ALA A 449 14.24 -12.63 -6.39
CA ALA A 449 13.58 -11.65 -5.52
C ALA A 449 14.36 -11.44 -4.21
N ILE A 450 14.47 -10.18 -3.81
CA ILE A 450 14.98 -9.76 -2.51
C ILE A 450 13.83 -9.10 -1.76
N LEU A 451 13.40 -9.72 -0.68
CA LEU A 451 12.38 -9.18 0.21
C LEU A 451 13.08 -8.66 1.48
N VAL A 452 13.06 -7.36 1.69
CA VAL A 452 13.77 -6.74 2.80
C VAL A 452 12.86 -5.82 3.60
N SER A 453 12.97 -5.87 4.92
CA SER A 453 12.32 -4.94 5.84
C SER A 453 13.03 -4.93 7.19
N ALA A 454 12.71 -3.95 8.02
CA ALA A 454 13.16 -3.93 9.42
C ALA A 454 12.41 -4.95 10.30
N THR A 455 11.24 -5.41 9.88
CA THR A 455 10.32 -6.25 10.67
C THR A 455 9.61 -7.26 9.77
N LEU A 456 10.26 -8.37 9.47
CA LEU A 456 9.66 -9.51 8.74
C LEU A 456 9.35 -10.67 9.67
N ARG A 457 10.15 -10.82 10.73
CA ARG A 457 9.90 -11.86 11.73
C ARG A 457 8.81 -11.44 12.70
N ALA A 458 7.99 -12.40 13.07
CA ALA A 458 7.10 -12.31 14.21
C ALA A 458 7.54 -13.39 15.23
N LEU A 459 7.69 -13.03 16.52
CA LEU A 459 8.16 -13.95 17.55
C LEU A 459 9.49 -14.65 17.16
N ASN A 460 10.41 -13.91 16.54
CA ASN A 460 11.71 -14.41 16.04
C ASN A 460 11.64 -15.42 14.88
N SER A 461 10.48 -15.63 14.24
CA SER A 461 10.30 -16.55 13.11
C SER A 461 9.82 -15.83 11.84
N PHE A 462 10.29 -16.26 10.67
CA PHE A 462 9.79 -15.82 9.37
C PHE A 462 8.48 -16.51 8.95
N SER A 463 8.10 -17.62 9.57
CA SER A 463 6.98 -18.46 9.15
C SER A 463 5.65 -17.71 9.03
N PHE A 464 5.42 -16.68 9.85
CA PHE A 464 4.20 -15.86 9.75
C PHE A 464 4.17 -15.06 8.45
N PHE A 465 5.27 -14.38 8.13
CA PHE A 465 5.41 -13.63 6.87
C PHE A 465 5.38 -14.55 5.65
N CYS A 466 6.09 -15.67 5.71
CA CYS A 466 6.16 -16.65 4.63
C CYS A 466 4.78 -17.18 4.24
N ARG A 467 3.96 -17.53 5.23
CA ARG A 467 2.58 -17.96 5.00
C ARG A 467 1.74 -16.89 4.32
N GLN A 468 1.84 -15.64 4.76
CA GLN A 468 1.11 -14.53 4.16
C GLN A 468 1.58 -14.21 2.73
N ALA A 469 2.88 -14.34 2.46
CA ALA A 469 3.49 -14.02 1.16
C ALA A 469 3.55 -15.22 0.19
N GLY A 470 3.11 -16.41 0.59
CA GLY A 470 3.19 -17.62 -0.24
C GLY A 470 4.61 -18.09 -0.50
N ILE A 471 5.51 -17.87 0.45
CA ILE A 471 6.90 -18.26 0.37
C ILE A 471 7.12 -19.49 1.25
N SER A 472 7.76 -20.52 0.72
CA SER A 472 8.11 -21.69 1.52
C SER A 472 9.21 -21.34 2.51
N ASP A 473 9.04 -21.74 3.76
CA ASP A 473 10.05 -21.64 4.82
C ASP A 473 10.86 -22.94 5.00
N LYS A 474 10.68 -23.92 4.12
CA LYS A 474 11.43 -25.16 4.11
C LYS A 474 12.78 -24.96 3.43
N ALA A 475 13.83 -25.48 4.05
CA ALA A 475 15.20 -25.35 3.55
C ALA A 475 15.40 -26.00 2.17
N GLU A 476 14.67 -27.07 1.86
CA GLU A 476 14.72 -27.82 0.60
C GLU A 476 14.25 -27.01 -0.62
N ASP A 477 13.37 -26.00 -0.40
CA ASP A 477 12.83 -25.18 -1.48
C ASP A 477 13.77 -24.04 -1.89
N GLY A 478 14.91 -23.90 -1.22
CA GLY A 478 16.03 -23.07 -1.65
C GLY A 478 15.93 -21.59 -1.34
N VAL A 479 14.85 -21.14 -0.66
CA VAL A 479 14.71 -19.76 -0.19
C VAL A 479 15.73 -19.51 0.91
N GLN A 480 16.43 -18.37 0.84
CA GLN A 480 17.39 -17.97 1.86
C GLN A 480 16.72 -17.02 2.88
N PHE A 481 17.04 -17.21 4.16
CA PHE A 481 16.53 -16.38 5.25
C PHE A 481 17.69 -15.74 6.01
N LEU A 482 17.62 -14.44 6.24
CA LEU A 482 18.65 -13.69 6.93
C LEU A 482 18.03 -12.72 7.94
N ALA A 483 18.50 -12.77 9.17
CA ALA A 483 18.13 -11.82 10.21
C ALA A 483 19.38 -11.09 10.74
N LEU A 484 19.41 -9.78 10.56
CA LEU A 484 20.51 -8.91 10.98
C LEU A 484 20.00 -7.90 12.00
N ALA A 485 20.63 -7.90 13.16
CA ALA A 485 20.34 -6.91 14.21
C ALA A 485 20.81 -5.51 13.78
N SER A 486 20.10 -4.49 14.26
CA SER A 486 20.56 -3.09 14.15
C SER A 486 21.94 -2.91 14.76
N PRO A 487 22.75 -1.95 14.27
CA PRO A 487 24.10 -1.70 14.79
C PRO A 487 24.13 -1.00 16.16
N PHE A 488 22.95 -0.72 16.74
CA PHE A 488 22.86 0.00 18.01
C PHE A 488 23.25 -0.86 19.21
N ASP A 489 23.94 -0.28 20.18
CA ASP A 489 24.23 -0.92 21.47
C ASP A 489 23.03 -0.76 22.42
N TYR A 490 22.00 -1.55 22.15
CA TYR A 490 20.75 -1.50 22.91
C TYR A 490 20.91 -1.59 24.44
N PRO A 491 21.80 -2.46 25.00
CA PRO A 491 21.97 -2.56 26.44
C PRO A 491 22.47 -1.29 27.12
N THR A 492 23.28 -0.47 26.41
CA THR A 492 23.84 0.77 26.95
C THR A 492 23.04 2.01 26.58
N GLN A 493 22.41 1.99 25.40
CA GLN A 493 21.69 3.14 24.86
C GLN A 493 20.22 3.18 25.27
N GLY A 494 19.64 2.04 25.65
CA GLY A 494 18.23 1.96 25.93
C GLY A 494 17.84 1.11 27.13
N GLU A 495 16.81 1.56 27.83
CA GLU A 495 16.18 0.81 28.93
C GLU A 495 14.76 0.41 28.54
N LEU A 496 14.40 -0.84 28.82
CA LEU A 496 13.03 -1.33 28.77
C LEU A 496 12.50 -1.52 30.18
N LEU A 497 11.61 -0.64 30.62
CA LEU A 497 10.96 -0.68 31.91
C LEU A 497 9.55 -1.28 31.80
N ILE A 498 9.29 -2.30 32.60
CA ILE A 498 7.96 -2.89 32.73
C ILE A 498 7.54 -2.72 34.19
N PRO A 499 6.76 -1.67 34.49
CA PRO A 499 6.37 -1.38 35.85
C PRO A 499 5.29 -2.34 36.35
N LYS A 500 5.20 -2.46 37.66
CA LYS A 500 4.11 -3.17 38.32
C LYS A 500 2.78 -2.49 38.00
N MET A 501 1.90 -3.24 37.32
CA MET A 501 0.55 -2.82 37.04
C MET A 501 -0.45 -3.65 37.86
N GLU A 502 -1.24 -2.98 38.68
CA GLU A 502 -2.22 -3.63 39.57
C GLU A 502 -3.51 -4.02 38.84
N MET A 503 -3.85 -3.31 37.74
CA MET A 503 -5.06 -3.55 36.97
C MET A 503 -4.74 -4.12 35.60
N GLU A 504 -5.58 -5.03 35.12
CA GLU A 504 -5.58 -5.49 33.72
C GLU A 504 -6.38 -4.54 32.83
N PRO A 505 -6.06 -4.48 31.51
CA PRO A 505 -6.71 -3.55 30.57
C PRO A 505 -8.23 -3.65 30.42
N GLN A 506 -8.83 -4.75 30.85
CA GLN A 506 -10.29 -5.00 30.78
C GLN A 506 -11.00 -4.63 32.09
N ALA A 507 -10.27 -4.27 33.14
CA ALA A 507 -10.85 -3.94 34.43
C ALA A 507 -11.61 -2.61 34.37
N GLU A 508 -12.71 -2.53 35.09
CA GLU A 508 -13.46 -1.27 35.28
C GLU A 508 -12.56 -0.19 35.92
N GLY A 509 -12.63 1.03 35.42
CA GLY A 509 -11.78 2.13 35.87
C GLY A 509 -10.33 2.10 35.36
N TYR A 510 -9.97 1.12 34.49
CA TYR A 510 -8.61 1.02 33.98
C TYR A 510 -8.11 2.29 33.28
N THR A 511 -8.94 3.02 32.55
CA THR A 511 -8.52 4.25 31.84
C THR A 511 -8.07 5.34 32.82
N ALA A 512 -8.79 5.53 33.92
CA ALA A 512 -8.37 6.47 34.97
C ALA A 512 -7.08 6.04 35.69
N TYR A 513 -6.92 4.74 35.95
CA TYR A 513 -5.68 4.18 36.47
C TYR A 513 -4.50 4.36 35.49
N LEU A 514 -4.73 4.10 34.21
CA LEU A 514 -3.74 4.29 33.15
C LEU A 514 -3.28 5.75 33.06
N ALA A 515 -4.20 6.71 33.15
CA ALA A 515 -3.87 8.15 33.13
C ALA A 515 -2.85 8.49 34.26
N LYS A 516 -3.09 7.98 35.48
CA LYS A 516 -2.17 8.17 36.60
C LYS A 516 -0.79 7.52 36.31
N LYS A 517 -0.77 6.31 35.76
CA LYS A 517 0.48 5.62 35.41
C LYS A 517 1.22 6.32 34.27
N VAL A 518 0.53 6.79 33.23
CA VAL A 518 1.15 7.60 32.16
C VAL A 518 1.82 8.83 32.77
N LEU A 519 1.13 9.57 33.63
CA LEU A 519 1.70 10.75 34.31
C LEU A 519 2.94 10.44 35.12
N CYS A 520 2.98 9.29 35.80
CA CYS A 520 4.13 8.86 36.62
C CYS A 520 5.37 8.56 35.79
N TYR A 521 5.20 8.06 34.56
CA TYR A 521 6.32 7.63 33.71
C TYR A 521 6.71 8.65 32.63
N LEU A 522 5.98 9.78 32.51
CA LEU A 522 6.44 10.90 31.71
C LEU A 522 7.70 11.54 32.33
N GLN A 523 8.61 11.96 31.48
CA GLN A 523 9.84 12.63 31.89
C GLN A 523 9.75 14.14 31.64
N ALA A 524 10.05 14.94 32.67
CA ALA A 524 10.21 16.38 32.53
C ALA A 524 11.45 16.70 31.67
N ASP A 525 11.39 17.81 30.96
CA ASP A 525 12.46 18.35 30.10
C ASP A 525 12.93 17.36 29.01
N LYS A 526 12.04 16.42 28.60
CA LYS A 526 12.27 15.40 27.61
C LYS A 526 11.16 15.36 26.56
N ALA A 527 11.50 14.74 25.44
CA ALA A 527 10.56 14.36 24.41
C ALA A 527 9.89 13.03 24.75
N ASN A 528 8.57 13.08 24.95
CA ASN A 528 7.77 11.93 25.31
C ASN A 528 6.81 11.55 24.17
N LEU A 529 6.76 10.27 23.83
CA LEU A 529 5.76 9.69 22.94
C LEU A 529 4.96 8.63 23.70
N VAL A 530 3.65 8.78 23.74
CA VAL A 530 2.74 7.81 24.37
C VAL A 530 1.89 7.17 23.27
N LEU A 531 2.00 5.87 23.12
CA LEU A 531 1.26 5.09 22.13
C LEU A 531 0.10 4.34 22.79
N PHE A 532 -1.09 4.62 22.27
CA PHE A 532 -2.34 4.01 22.71
C PHE A 532 -2.83 2.95 21.73
N ALA A 533 -3.50 1.93 22.26
CA ALA A 533 -4.13 0.89 21.44
C ALA A 533 -5.46 1.34 20.80
N SER A 534 -6.12 2.36 21.37
CA SER A 534 -7.37 2.91 20.82
C SER A 534 -7.39 4.43 20.85
N TYR A 535 -8.03 5.03 19.84
CA TYR A 535 -8.19 6.46 19.71
C TYR A 535 -9.07 7.05 20.81
N TRP A 536 -10.12 6.34 21.20
CA TRP A 536 -11.01 6.73 22.31
C TRP A 536 -10.22 6.85 23.62
N GLN A 537 -9.45 5.81 24.00
CA GLN A 537 -8.67 5.81 25.25
C GLN A 537 -7.61 6.92 25.26
N MET A 538 -6.98 7.17 24.12
CA MET A 538 -6.03 8.27 23.96
C MET A 538 -6.66 9.62 24.30
N ARG A 539 -7.84 9.89 23.77
CA ARG A 539 -8.56 11.16 24.02
C ARG A 539 -9.01 11.30 25.47
N GLU A 540 -9.51 10.24 26.07
CA GLU A 540 -9.97 10.25 27.44
C GLU A 540 -8.81 10.51 28.41
N VAL A 541 -7.68 9.86 28.22
CA VAL A 541 -6.46 10.10 29.00
C VAL A 541 -5.94 11.52 28.77
N ALA A 542 -5.95 12.03 27.56
CA ALA A 542 -5.52 13.38 27.23
C ALA A 542 -6.36 14.44 27.99
N GLU A 543 -7.69 14.32 27.96
CA GLU A 543 -8.59 15.25 28.64
C GLU A 543 -8.43 15.16 30.16
N SER A 544 -8.30 13.97 30.74
CA SER A 544 -8.10 13.77 32.18
C SER A 544 -6.78 14.37 32.69
N LEU A 545 -5.73 14.43 31.87
CA LEU A 545 -4.41 14.96 32.25
C LEU A 545 -4.20 16.44 31.87
N LYS A 546 -5.08 17.06 31.13
CA LYS A 546 -4.95 18.41 30.58
C LYS A 546 -4.66 19.49 31.65
N VAL A 547 -5.40 19.42 32.76
CA VAL A 547 -5.21 20.35 33.88
C VAL A 547 -3.83 20.20 34.51
N GLU A 548 -3.40 18.95 34.69
CA GLU A 548 -2.11 18.64 35.31
C GLU A 548 -0.94 19.06 34.42
N PHE A 549 -1.03 18.83 33.09
CA PHE A 549 -0.03 19.29 32.14
C PHE A 549 0.08 20.81 32.08
N THR A 550 -1.07 21.52 32.17
CA THR A 550 -1.08 22.98 32.22
C THR A 550 -0.38 23.49 33.49
N LYS A 551 -0.65 22.88 34.66
CA LYS A 551 0.01 23.24 35.92
C LYS A 551 1.52 23.05 35.87
N ARG A 552 2.00 22.00 35.18
CA ARG A 552 3.42 21.68 35.04
C ARG A 552 4.11 22.44 33.91
N GLY A 553 3.36 23.18 33.10
CA GLY A 553 3.88 23.85 31.90
C GLY A 553 4.32 22.86 30.78
N TRP A 554 3.78 21.64 30.80
CA TRP A 554 4.07 20.61 29.81
C TRP A 554 3.16 20.77 28.58
N ALA A 555 3.75 20.63 27.41
CA ALA A 555 3.03 20.82 26.15
C ALA A 555 2.56 19.47 25.58
N LEU A 556 1.25 19.25 25.61
CA LEU A 556 0.62 18.09 24.98
C LEU A 556 0.23 18.40 23.53
N GLN A 557 0.46 17.44 22.65
CA GLN A 557 -0.05 17.37 21.27
C GLN A 557 -0.73 16.02 21.08
N VAL A 558 -1.97 16.04 20.58
CA VAL A 558 -2.78 14.83 20.39
C VAL A 558 -3.02 14.60 18.90
N GLN A 559 -2.85 13.37 18.47
CA GLN A 559 -3.18 12.95 17.10
C GLN A 559 -4.63 13.32 16.76
N GLY A 560 -4.82 13.94 15.57
CA GLY A 560 -6.14 14.32 15.06
C GLY A 560 -6.63 15.70 15.48
N GLU A 561 -5.94 16.42 16.37
CA GLU A 561 -6.27 17.84 16.67
C GLU A 561 -5.72 18.78 15.60
N LYS A 562 -4.60 18.41 14.97
CA LYS A 562 -3.94 19.16 13.93
C LYS A 562 -3.34 18.22 12.89
N SER A 563 -2.88 18.78 11.78
CA SER A 563 -2.12 18.01 10.79
C SER A 563 -0.86 17.42 11.42
N ARG A 564 -0.46 16.24 10.92
CA ARG A 564 0.74 15.54 11.43
C ARG A 564 1.99 16.42 11.36
N SER A 565 2.16 17.16 10.28
CA SER A 565 3.29 18.08 10.08
C SER A 565 3.30 19.23 11.08
N GLU A 566 2.15 19.80 11.41
CA GLU A 566 2.04 20.85 12.44
C GLU A 566 2.40 20.32 13.84
N ILE A 567 1.89 19.12 14.18
CA ILE A 567 2.20 18.47 15.45
C ILE A 567 3.70 18.26 15.60
N LEU A 568 4.36 17.70 14.57
CA LEU A 568 5.79 17.44 14.59
C LEU A 568 6.64 18.70 14.60
N ASN A 569 6.27 19.72 13.83
CA ASN A 569 6.96 21.00 13.83
C ASN A 569 6.86 21.72 15.19
N LYS A 570 5.68 21.65 15.84
CA LYS A 570 5.50 22.19 17.18
C LYS A 570 6.32 21.43 18.21
N HIS A 571 6.33 20.10 18.14
CA HIS A 571 7.12 19.22 19.00
C HIS A 571 8.62 19.57 18.90
N LYS A 572 9.15 19.64 17.69
CA LYS A 572 10.54 20.00 17.43
C LYS A 572 10.91 21.37 18.03
N LYS A 573 10.09 22.41 17.78
CA LYS A 573 10.31 23.76 18.34
C LYS A 573 10.27 23.79 19.88
N LEU A 574 9.52 22.91 20.52
CA LEU A 574 9.46 22.82 21.98
C LEU A 574 10.73 22.19 22.54
N ILE A 575 11.21 21.11 21.94
CA ILE A 575 12.46 20.45 22.35
C ILE A 575 13.66 21.37 22.13
N GLU A 576 13.74 22.07 20.98
CA GLU A 576 14.79 23.09 20.76
C GLU A 576 14.81 24.18 21.84
N LYS A 577 13.68 24.44 22.51
CA LYS A 577 13.57 25.36 23.64
C LYS A 577 13.71 24.69 25.01
N GLN A 578 14.16 23.44 25.04
CA GLN A 578 14.30 22.63 26.26
C GLN A 578 13.02 22.53 27.10
N LYS A 579 11.86 22.46 26.43
CA LYS A 579 10.56 22.30 27.07
C LYS A 579 10.05 20.88 26.96
N THR A 580 9.41 20.39 28.02
CA THR A 580 8.72 19.09 27.99
C THR A 580 7.66 19.08 26.88
N SER A 581 7.84 18.16 25.94
CA SER A 581 6.89 17.95 24.85
C SER A 581 6.37 16.52 24.88
N ILE A 582 5.05 16.37 24.82
CA ILE A 582 4.36 15.10 24.93
C ILE A 582 3.52 14.91 23.66
N LEU A 583 3.78 13.81 22.95
CA LEU A 583 2.99 13.36 21.81
C LEU A 583 2.10 12.20 22.24
N PHE A 584 0.79 12.32 22.04
CA PHE A 584 -0.17 11.22 22.18
C PHE A 584 -0.59 10.76 20.79
N GLY A 585 -0.44 9.47 20.52
CA GLY A 585 -0.83 8.87 19.24
C GLY A 585 -1.16 7.39 19.35
N THR A 586 -1.67 6.85 18.25
CA THR A 586 -1.89 5.41 18.08
C THR A 586 -0.75 4.78 17.28
N GLY A 587 -0.80 3.47 17.06
CA GLY A 587 0.19 2.77 16.23
C GLY A 587 0.34 3.38 14.83
N SER A 588 -0.77 3.71 14.17
CA SER A 588 -0.77 4.36 12.85
C SER A 588 -0.11 5.74 12.83
N PHE A 589 -0.20 6.49 13.93
CA PHE A 589 0.53 7.75 14.06
C PHE A 589 2.04 7.54 14.13
N SER A 590 2.46 6.46 14.80
CA SER A 590 3.90 6.15 14.94
C SER A 590 4.52 5.64 13.64
N GLU A 591 3.74 5.06 12.73
CA GLU A 591 4.25 4.61 11.42
C GLU A 591 4.80 5.78 10.61
N GLY A 592 6.06 5.66 10.16
CA GLY A 592 6.74 6.71 9.41
C GLY A 592 7.12 7.96 10.23
N LEU A 593 7.04 7.95 11.58
CA LEU A 593 7.69 8.98 12.40
C LEU A 593 9.20 8.81 12.35
N ASP A 594 9.90 9.92 12.10
CA ASP A 594 11.36 10.02 12.24
C ASP A 594 11.69 11.09 13.30
N LEU A 595 12.00 10.62 14.51
CA LEU A 595 12.28 11.46 15.67
C LEU A 595 13.68 11.10 16.24
N PRO A 596 14.76 11.50 15.56
CA PRO A 596 16.12 11.16 16.00
C PRO A 596 16.58 11.98 17.19
N GLY A 597 17.43 11.41 18.02
CA GLY A 597 18.09 12.08 19.14
C GLY A 597 17.11 12.59 20.18
N GLU A 598 17.28 13.82 20.59
CA GLU A 598 16.47 14.50 21.61
C GLU A 598 14.98 14.63 21.25
N LEU A 599 14.59 14.33 20.01
CA LEU A 599 13.18 14.37 19.60
C LEU A 599 12.37 13.16 20.10
N LEU A 600 13.02 12.11 20.63
CA LEU A 600 12.36 11.00 21.32
C LEU A 600 13.31 10.33 22.30
N GLU A 601 13.10 10.58 23.57
CA GLU A 601 13.91 9.99 24.66
C GLU A 601 13.09 9.10 25.61
N ASN A 602 11.74 9.24 25.60
CA ASN A 602 10.85 8.45 26.43
C ASN A 602 9.64 7.98 25.62
N LEU A 603 9.56 6.68 25.41
CA LEU A 603 8.47 6.01 24.70
C LEU A 603 7.61 5.22 25.68
N ILE A 604 6.33 5.53 25.78
CA ILE A 604 5.38 4.80 26.63
C ILE A 604 4.39 4.06 25.74
N ILE A 605 4.30 2.74 25.90
CA ILE A 605 3.33 1.86 25.25
C ILE A 605 2.28 1.48 26.29
N THR A 606 1.06 1.96 26.12
CA THR A 606 0.00 1.82 27.12
C THR A 606 -0.57 0.41 27.22
N LYS A 607 -0.60 -0.31 26.10
CA LYS A 607 -1.06 -1.71 25.99
C LYS A 607 -0.31 -2.43 24.90
N ILE A 608 -0.19 -3.75 25.01
CA ILE A 608 0.22 -4.60 23.89
C ILE A 608 -0.75 -4.34 22.73
N PRO A 609 -0.25 -4.03 21.50
CA PRO A 609 -1.07 -3.61 20.37
C PRO A 609 -1.80 -4.79 19.71
N PHE A 610 -2.57 -5.53 20.49
CA PHE A 610 -3.44 -6.57 19.94
C PHE A 610 -4.51 -5.94 19.07
N ALA A 611 -4.59 -6.39 17.82
CA ALA A 611 -5.75 -6.10 17.00
C ALA A 611 -6.95 -6.91 17.52
N VAL A 612 -8.06 -6.22 17.73
CA VAL A 612 -9.35 -6.91 17.85
C VAL A 612 -9.77 -7.22 16.42
N PRO A 613 -10.13 -8.47 16.08
CA PRO A 613 -10.63 -8.78 14.75
C PRO A 613 -11.99 -8.11 14.53
N THR A 614 -11.94 -6.84 14.09
CA THR A 614 -13.14 -6.04 13.82
C THR A 614 -13.51 -6.08 12.34
N SER A 615 -12.51 -6.27 11.47
CA SER A 615 -12.78 -6.36 10.03
C SER A 615 -13.38 -7.74 9.66
N PRO A 616 -14.29 -7.79 8.68
CA PRO A 616 -14.85 -9.04 8.19
C PRO A 616 -13.80 -10.07 7.74
N VAL A 617 -12.69 -9.59 7.17
CA VAL A 617 -11.58 -10.44 6.73
C VAL A 617 -10.84 -11.08 7.90
N GLU A 618 -10.56 -10.30 8.96
CA GLU A 618 -9.88 -10.80 10.16
C GLU A 618 -10.75 -11.82 10.90
N GLN A 619 -12.05 -11.58 11.00
CA GLN A 619 -13.01 -12.51 11.61
C GLN A 619 -13.10 -13.81 10.82
N ALA A 620 -13.25 -13.73 9.48
CA ALA A 620 -13.29 -14.92 8.63
C ALA A 620 -11.97 -15.71 8.66
N HIS A 621 -10.82 -15.02 8.77
CA HIS A 621 -9.53 -15.69 8.93
C HIS A 621 -9.41 -16.39 10.28
N ALA A 622 -9.95 -15.79 11.34
CA ALA A 622 -10.01 -16.45 12.66
C ALA A 622 -10.87 -17.71 12.64
N GLU A 623 -12.05 -17.67 12.01
CA GLU A 623 -12.93 -18.82 11.82
C GLU A 623 -12.21 -19.96 11.07
N TYR A 624 -11.57 -19.63 9.96
CA TYR A 624 -10.83 -20.61 9.16
C TYR A 624 -9.72 -21.32 9.96
N ILE A 625 -8.97 -20.56 10.78
CA ILE A 625 -7.94 -21.16 11.63
C ILE A 625 -8.57 -22.08 12.70
N GLN A 626 -9.72 -21.71 13.27
CA GLN A 626 -10.42 -22.53 14.24
C GLN A 626 -10.92 -23.84 13.63
N GLU A 627 -11.45 -23.81 12.41
CA GLU A 627 -11.85 -25.01 11.67
C GLU A 627 -10.68 -25.98 11.44
N LEU A 628 -9.48 -25.45 11.21
CA LEU A 628 -8.26 -26.26 11.12
C LEU A 628 -7.75 -26.77 12.47
N GLY A 629 -8.50 -26.53 13.57
CA GLY A 629 -8.09 -26.89 14.93
C GLY A 629 -7.00 -25.97 15.52
N GLY A 630 -6.72 -24.84 14.89
CA GLY A 630 -5.73 -23.86 15.34
C GLY A 630 -6.31 -22.87 16.35
N ASN A 631 -5.42 -22.04 16.90
CA ASN A 631 -5.78 -20.95 17.80
C ASN A 631 -5.50 -19.60 17.12
N PRO A 632 -6.52 -18.84 16.66
CA PRO A 632 -6.36 -17.59 15.94
C PRO A 632 -5.58 -16.54 16.73
N PHE A 633 -5.83 -16.46 18.04
CA PHE A 633 -5.11 -15.55 18.91
C PHE A 633 -3.59 -15.79 18.85
N MET A 634 -3.16 -17.05 18.94
CA MET A 634 -1.73 -17.42 18.90
C MET A 634 -1.13 -17.38 17.52
N GLN A 635 -1.93 -17.65 16.46
CA GLN A 635 -1.43 -17.77 15.08
C GLN A 635 -1.52 -16.48 14.25
N ILE A 636 -2.36 -15.52 14.67
CA ILE A 636 -2.54 -14.23 14.00
C ILE A 636 -2.26 -13.07 14.97
N THR A 637 -3.07 -12.97 16.04
CA THR A 637 -3.10 -11.77 16.88
C THR A 637 -1.78 -11.53 17.62
N VAL A 638 -1.17 -12.57 18.19
CA VAL A 638 0.11 -12.45 18.90
C VAL A 638 1.27 -12.18 17.94
N PRO A 639 1.43 -12.85 16.79
CA PRO A 639 2.44 -12.51 15.80
C PRO A 639 2.32 -11.07 15.26
N GLU A 640 1.12 -10.59 14.96
CA GLU A 640 0.91 -9.22 14.52
C GLU A 640 1.24 -8.20 15.61
N ALA A 641 0.84 -8.47 16.85
CA ALA A 641 1.19 -7.64 17.99
C ALA A 641 2.71 -7.59 18.22
N SER A 642 3.42 -8.72 18.01
CA SER A 642 4.89 -8.77 18.04
C SER A 642 5.51 -7.81 17.03
N LYS A 643 5.07 -7.85 15.78
CA LYS A 643 5.56 -6.95 14.72
C LYS A 643 5.32 -5.48 15.09
N LYS A 644 4.08 -5.13 15.46
CA LYS A 644 3.70 -3.77 15.85
C LYS A 644 4.50 -3.27 17.07
N LEU A 645 4.75 -4.14 18.04
CA LEU A 645 5.54 -3.82 19.22
C LEU A 645 7.01 -3.56 18.87
N ILE A 646 7.62 -4.41 18.05
CA ILE A 646 8.99 -4.23 17.54
C ILE A 646 9.10 -2.92 16.76
N GLN A 647 8.15 -2.62 15.88
CA GLN A 647 8.12 -1.37 15.12
C GLN A 647 8.01 -0.13 16.01
N SER A 648 7.15 -0.20 17.04
CA SER A 648 6.98 0.89 18.00
C SER A 648 8.25 1.14 18.80
N VAL A 649 8.83 0.10 19.34
CA VAL A 649 10.07 0.16 20.13
C VAL A 649 11.28 0.60 19.29
N GLY A 650 11.32 0.17 18.03
CA GLY A 650 12.35 0.56 17.07
C GLY A 650 12.34 2.05 16.68
N ARG A 651 11.37 2.83 17.15
CA ARG A 651 11.37 4.30 16.99
C ARG A 651 12.34 5.01 17.92
N LEU A 652 12.69 4.41 19.05
CA LEU A 652 13.52 5.06 20.08
C LEU A 652 14.95 5.34 19.59
N LEU A 653 15.58 4.36 18.93
CA LEU A 653 16.96 4.49 18.45
C LEU A 653 16.98 4.60 16.91
N ARG A 654 17.46 5.72 16.39
CA ARG A 654 17.57 6.03 14.95
C ARG A 654 19.00 6.29 14.51
N LYS A 655 19.80 6.86 15.39
CA LYS A 655 21.22 7.18 15.18
C LYS A 655 22.08 6.52 16.25
N GLU A 656 23.36 6.36 15.98
CA GLU A 656 24.33 5.71 16.88
C GLU A 656 24.50 6.40 18.23
N ARG A 657 24.08 7.67 18.36
CA ARG A 657 24.17 8.45 19.60
C ARG A 657 22.83 8.58 20.33
N ASP A 658 21.77 8.02 19.76
CA ASP A 658 20.46 8.09 20.40
C ASP A 658 20.44 7.25 21.69
N SER A 659 19.73 7.73 22.68
CA SER A 659 19.50 7.00 23.94
C SER A 659 18.11 7.30 24.46
N GLY A 660 17.56 6.41 25.26
CA GLY A 660 16.25 6.66 25.85
C GLY A 660 15.66 5.46 26.57
N ARG A 661 14.39 5.58 26.91
CA ARG A 661 13.66 4.57 27.67
C ARG A 661 12.36 4.18 26.98
N VAL A 662 12.05 2.90 26.99
CA VAL A 662 10.73 2.33 26.63
C VAL A 662 10.04 1.89 27.92
N VAL A 663 8.78 2.28 28.10
CA VAL A 663 7.94 1.84 29.21
C VAL A 663 6.72 1.11 28.65
N ILE A 664 6.47 -0.13 29.11
CA ILE A 664 5.28 -0.91 28.70
C ILE A 664 4.33 -1.02 29.90
N LEU A 665 3.17 -0.34 29.82
CA LEU A 665 2.16 -0.29 30.87
C LEU A 665 1.12 -1.42 30.75
N ASP A 666 1.59 -2.64 30.44
CA ASP A 666 0.72 -3.81 30.30
C ASP A 666 1.33 -5.02 30.99
N ARG A 667 0.78 -5.38 32.15
CA ARG A 667 1.29 -6.53 32.93
C ARG A 667 1.21 -7.87 32.20
N ARG A 668 0.36 -7.99 31.16
CA ARG A 668 0.20 -9.23 30.39
C ARG A 668 1.51 -9.64 29.70
N VAL A 669 2.41 -8.69 29.46
CA VAL A 669 3.73 -8.96 28.89
C VAL A 669 4.60 -9.84 29.80
N VAL A 670 4.36 -9.81 31.12
CA VAL A 670 5.08 -10.64 32.10
C VAL A 670 4.22 -11.74 32.70
N SER A 671 2.90 -11.57 32.79
CA SER A 671 1.97 -12.49 33.42
C SER A 671 1.41 -13.61 32.54
N LYS A 672 1.45 -13.43 31.21
CA LYS A 672 0.89 -14.40 30.26
C LYS A 672 2.00 -15.14 29.50
N ARG A 673 1.75 -16.40 29.11
CA ARG A 673 2.74 -17.24 28.40
C ARG A 673 3.26 -16.62 27.10
N TYR A 674 2.38 -15.96 26.31
CA TYR A 674 2.76 -15.25 25.10
C TYR A 674 3.61 -14.00 25.37
N GLY A 675 3.51 -13.42 26.57
CA GLY A 675 4.23 -12.21 26.94
C GLY A 675 5.75 -12.41 26.91
N LYS A 676 6.24 -13.57 27.37
CA LYS A 676 7.65 -13.91 27.27
C LYS A 676 8.12 -13.93 25.80
N ALA A 677 7.37 -14.56 24.91
CA ALA A 677 7.72 -14.61 23.49
C ALA A 677 7.73 -13.22 22.83
N LEU A 678 6.82 -12.32 23.24
CA LEU A 678 6.81 -10.92 22.81
C LEU A 678 8.06 -10.17 23.30
N LEU A 679 8.44 -10.35 24.58
CA LEU A 679 9.65 -9.74 25.15
C LEU A 679 10.93 -10.24 24.49
N ASP A 680 11.00 -11.54 24.22
CA ASP A 680 12.19 -12.15 23.60
C ASP A 680 12.36 -11.75 22.12
N ALA A 681 11.29 -11.26 21.49
CA ALA A 681 11.33 -10.72 20.14
C ALA A 681 11.76 -9.25 20.08
N LEU A 682 11.75 -8.51 21.21
CA LEU A 682 12.19 -7.12 21.26
C LEU A 682 13.71 -7.00 21.17
N PRO A 683 14.24 -5.85 20.73
CA PRO A 683 15.66 -5.56 20.81
C PRO A 683 16.21 -5.76 22.23
N PRO A 684 17.50 -6.12 22.38
CA PRO A 684 18.08 -6.51 23.66
C PRO A 684 18.40 -5.30 24.55
N PHE A 685 17.39 -4.49 24.88
CA PHE A 685 17.50 -3.42 25.86
C PHE A 685 17.86 -3.95 27.26
N LYS A 686 18.47 -3.10 28.07
CA LYS A 686 18.55 -3.35 29.50
C LYS A 686 17.14 -3.42 30.09
N ARG A 687 16.74 -4.57 30.63
CA ARG A 687 15.37 -4.81 31.11
C ARG A 687 15.26 -4.57 32.59
N THR A 688 14.31 -3.75 33.02
CA THR A 688 13.91 -3.53 34.42
C THR A 688 12.44 -3.95 34.55
N ILE A 689 12.16 -4.98 35.32
CA ILE A 689 10.81 -5.53 35.56
C ILE A 689 10.46 -5.37 37.03
N GLU A 690 9.39 -4.63 37.32
CA GLU A 690 8.82 -4.49 38.66
C GLU A 690 7.70 -5.52 38.84
N TYR A 691 7.81 -6.38 39.90
CA TYR A 691 6.88 -7.47 40.16
C TYR A 691 5.79 -7.11 41.18
#